data_c0058f655ad604bef0eb2a1a2531eaa6
#
_entry.id   c0058f655ad604bef0eb2a1a2531eaa6
#
_cell.length_a   1.000
_cell.length_b   1.000
_cell.length_c   1.000
_cell.angle_alpha   90.00
_cell.angle_beta   90.00
_cell.angle_gamma   90.00
#
_symmetry.space_group_name_H-M   'P 1'
#
loop_
_entity.id
_entity.type
_entity.pdbx_description
1 polymer ?
#
loop_
_entity_poly.entity_id
_entity_poly.type
_entity_poly.pdbx_seq_one_letter_code
_entity_poly.pdbx_strand_id
1 'polypeptide(L)'
;MTDTQAAAEKAAPRYDFHRAEPRWQQAWQDRACFVVPDVPPADAQKYYVLEMFPYPSGKIHMGHVRNYTLGDVVARYKRARGHMVMHPMGWDAFGLPAENAARERGIHPAKWTYDNIANMRAELQRMGLSLDWAREFATCDVEYYGRQQKLLIDFWRAGLVERKESWVNWDPVDGTVLANEQVIDGRGWRSGALVEKKQLSQWFLSITKFAPDLLEALGGLDRWPERVKLMQSNWIGRSEGARVKFALTEPAAELSEIEVFTTRPDTLFGMSFLAVAAEHPLAAAAGMRDAKAAEFIAECRRMGTSEAAIEQAEKRGFDTGFRVKHPFNGQEYPVWIANFVLMEYGTGAIFGCPAHDQRDLDFARKYGLSVTPVVLPQGADAATFSVGDVAHTEDGVAYNSGFLDGLGVAPAKRRVIDELEKLGAGQGIVNWRLRDWGVSRQRYWGCPIPFIHCDDCGVVPVPDDQLPVRLPDDVDFAKPGNPLDNHPSWKHVACPKCSKPARRETDTCDTFVDSSWYYARFCSPRAAEPVTRGAVDGWLPVDQYIGGIEHAILHLLYSRFFSRAMKEAGHLSVDEPFAGLFTQGMVQHESYKGADGRWLYPEEVDFAIAADGTRSATLKGSTEAVTIGRVEAMSKSKRNTVDPGAIIAKYGADTARWFILSDNPPERDMEWTESGVAGAYRFTQRVFRIVEAVLPALPAAGTAPEETGKALRRATHRAIATVTEALETFAFNVAVARLYEFANAIEAAKDAPGGAKREAFEMLARLSAPMMPHLAEEVWSLLRPDDGALVAELPWPEADAALLVAESVTLAVQVLGKLRSTIEVPVGASEEAIFAAAEAEENVRRALGDKTIKKRIHVPGRVVNFVI
;
A
#
# COMPACT_ATOMS: atom_id res chain seq x y z
N MET A 1 32.70 -67.68 12.19
CA MET A 1 32.86 -66.70 11.15
C MET A 1 31.51 -66.62 10.48
N THR A 2 30.69 -65.71 10.93
CA THR A 2 29.35 -65.40 10.38
C THR A 2 29.41 -63.98 9.84
N ASP A 3 29.45 -63.87 8.51
CA ASP A 3 29.30 -62.66 7.76
C ASP A 3 27.93 -62.02 8.01
N THR A 4 27.90 -60.94 8.72
CA THR A 4 26.74 -60.05 8.79
C THR A 4 27.12 -58.81 7.98
N GLN A 5 26.91 -58.91 6.64
CA GLN A 5 26.82 -57.75 5.81
C GLN A 5 25.54 -56.96 6.21
N ALA A 6 25.69 -55.91 7.01
CA ALA A 6 24.69 -54.87 7.19
C ALA A 6 24.51 -54.18 5.86
N ALA A 7 23.37 -54.45 5.19
CA ALA A 7 22.89 -53.65 4.10
C ALA A 7 22.63 -52.22 4.64
N ALA A 8 23.50 -51.30 4.25
CA ALA A 8 23.23 -49.87 4.43
C ALA A 8 21.98 -49.55 3.65
N GLU A 9 20.85 -49.40 4.30
CA GLU A 9 19.66 -48.74 3.71
C GLU A 9 20.16 -47.43 3.13
N LYS A 10 20.19 -47.32 1.81
CA LYS A 10 20.44 -46.06 1.12
C LYS A 10 19.32 -45.12 1.59
N ALA A 11 19.68 -44.13 2.40
CA ALA A 11 18.75 -43.06 2.77
C ALA A 11 18.10 -42.54 1.49
N ALA A 12 16.79 -42.38 1.52
CA ALA A 12 16.05 -41.85 0.38
C ALA A 12 16.67 -40.53 -0.08
N PRO A 13 16.82 -40.31 -1.40
CA PRO A 13 17.42 -39.12 -1.94
C PRO A 13 16.70 -37.84 -1.45
N ARG A 14 17.46 -36.86 -1.06
CA ARG A 14 16.95 -35.64 -0.42
C ARG A 14 17.42 -34.42 -1.19
N TYR A 15 16.49 -33.48 -1.46
CA TYR A 15 16.83 -32.18 -2.03
C TYR A 15 17.73 -31.40 -1.07
N ASP A 16 18.96 -31.17 -1.50
CA ASP A 16 19.98 -30.40 -0.78
C ASP A 16 19.95 -28.93 -1.24
N PHE A 17 19.08 -28.14 -0.64
CA PHE A 17 18.93 -26.72 -0.97
C PHE A 17 20.19 -25.92 -0.60
N HIS A 18 21.01 -26.34 0.37
CA HIS A 18 22.26 -25.67 0.71
C HIS A 18 23.28 -25.69 -0.44
N ARG A 19 23.22 -26.72 -1.27
CA ARG A 19 24.04 -26.82 -2.46
C ARG A 19 23.34 -26.23 -3.69
N ALA A 20 22.07 -26.51 -3.86
CA ALA A 20 21.34 -26.15 -5.07
C ALA A 20 21.09 -24.62 -5.17
N GLU A 21 20.64 -23.97 -4.11
CA GLU A 21 20.29 -22.54 -4.15
C GLU A 21 21.48 -21.65 -4.56
N PRO A 22 22.67 -21.72 -3.92
CA PRO A 22 23.81 -20.90 -4.36
C PRO A 22 24.28 -21.22 -5.78
N ARG A 23 24.24 -22.51 -6.20
CA ARG A 23 24.60 -22.92 -7.54
C ARG A 23 23.73 -22.25 -8.62
N TRP A 24 22.44 -22.25 -8.41
CA TRP A 24 21.51 -21.70 -9.42
C TRP A 24 21.49 -20.18 -9.41
N GLN A 25 21.62 -19.53 -8.26
CA GLN A 25 21.79 -18.08 -8.16
C GLN A 25 23.05 -17.64 -8.94
N GLN A 26 24.16 -18.35 -8.79
CA GLN A 26 25.37 -18.06 -9.56
C GLN A 26 25.17 -18.28 -11.07
N ALA A 27 24.47 -19.35 -11.47
CA ALA A 27 24.20 -19.62 -12.88
C ALA A 27 23.36 -18.52 -13.53
N TRP A 28 22.33 -18.02 -12.84
CA TRP A 28 21.53 -16.89 -13.32
C TRP A 28 22.35 -15.60 -13.44
N GLN A 29 23.24 -15.35 -12.50
CA GLN A 29 24.16 -14.20 -12.52
C GLN A 29 25.15 -14.27 -13.66
N ASP A 30 25.82 -15.42 -13.84
CA ASP A 30 26.82 -15.65 -14.90
C ASP A 30 26.23 -15.44 -16.30
N ARG A 31 24.95 -15.78 -16.49
CA ARG A 31 24.24 -15.60 -17.76
C ARG A 31 23.48 -14.25 -17.85
N ALA A 32 23.55 -13.41 -16.84
CA ALA A 32 22.80 -12.15 -16.78
C ALA A 32 21.30 -12.30 -17.13
N CYS A 33 20.66 -13.40 -16.65
CA CYS A 33 19.29 -13.77 -17.02
C CYS A 33 18.25 -12.68 -16.79
N PHE A 34 18.51 -11.74 -15.86
CA PHE A 34 17.53 -10.75 -15.40
C PHE A 34 17.92 -9.32 -15.76
N VAL A 35 19.05 -9.11 -16.42
CA VAL A 35 19.54 -7.79 -16.84
C VAL A 35 18.85 -7.34 -18.12
N VAL A 36 18.42 -6.08 -18.14
CA VAL A 36 17.78 -5.47 -19.32
C VAL A 36 18.44 -4.14 -19.70
N PRO A 37 18.39 -3.71 -20.98
CA PRO A 37 18.93 -2.42 -21.41
C PRO A 37 18.13 -1.24 -20.84
N ASP A 38 18.76 -0.05 -20.78
CA ASP A 38 18.06 1.18 -20.35
C ASP A 38 16.94 1.57 -21.32
N VAL A 39 17.20 1.45 -22.63
CA VAL A 39 16.16 1.68 -23.65
C VAL A 39 15.75 0.33 -24.22
N PRO A 40 14.51 -0.11 -24.03
CA PRO A 40 14.05 -1.37 -24.59
C PRO A 40 14.00 -1.26 -26.13
N PRO A 41 14.29 -2.34 -26.89
CA PRO A 41 14.06 -2.39 -28.34
C PRO A 41 12.60 -2.06 -28.69
N ALA A 42 12.38 -1.37 -29.82
CA ALA A 42 11.06 -0.88 -30.19
C ALA A 42 10.02 -1.99 -30.43
N ASP A 43 10.46 -3.20 -30.77
CA ASP A 43 9.64 -4.39 -30.99
C ASP A 43 9.50 -5.27 -29.73
N ALA A 44 10.17 -4.94 -28.64
CA ALA A 44 10.11 -5.71 -27.40
C ALA A 44 8.75 -5.53 -26.70
N GLN A 45 8.14 -6.62 -26.32
CA GLN A 45 7.02 -6.60 -25.37
C GLN A 45 7.56 -6.35 -23.96
N LYS A 46 7.66 -5.09 -23.56
CA LYS A 46 8.18 -4.73 -22.24
C LYS A 46 7.19 -5.08 -21.14
N TYR A 47 7.71 -5.36 -19.94
CA TYR A 47 6.93 -5.47 -18.72
C TYR A 47 7.76 -4.98 -17.53
N TYR A 48 7.29 -3.97 -16.82
CA TYR A 48 7.96 -3.40 -15.67
C TYR A 48 7.25 -3.84 -14.40
N VAL A 49 7.89 -4.71 -13.61
CA VAL A 49 7.46 -5.12 -12.27
C VAL A 49 8.25 -4.32 -11.25
N LEU A 50 7.58 -3.77 -10.26
CA LEU A 50 8.21 -3.02 -9.20
C LEU A 50 7.47 -3.23 -7.88
N GLU A 51 8.20 -3.56 -6.83
CA GLU A 51 7.73 -3.50 -5.45
C GLU A 51 8.15 -2.19 -4.80
N MET A 52 7.40 -1.77 -3.79
CA MET A 52 7.85 -0.68 -2.93
C MET A 52 9.19 -1.06 -2.31
N PHE A 53 10.21 -0.24 -2.57
CA PHE A 53 11.57 -0.53 -2.13
C PHE A 53 11.72 -0.37 -0.60
N PRO A 54 12.63 -1.14 0.04
CA PRO A 54 12.70 -1.20 1.48
C PRO A 54 13.49 -0.03 2.08
N TYR A 55 13.15 0.31 3.31
CA TYR A 55 13.98 1.13 4.17
C TYR A 55 15.06 0.25 4.84
N PRO A 56 16.37 0.63 4.77
CA PRO A 56 17.45 -0.20 5.30
C PRO A 56 17.53 -0.16 6.84
N SER A 57 16.65 -0.91 7.50
CA SER A 57 16.48 -0.91 8.96
C SER A 57 17.23 -2.03 9.70
N GLY A 58 18.14 -2.74 9.03
CA GLY A 58 19.04 -3.77 9.60
C GLY A 58 18.86 -5.15 8.99
N LYS A 59 17.70 -5.75 9.07
CA LYS A 59 17.36 -7.07 8.51
C LYS A 59 16.04 -7.01 7.78
N ILE A 60 15.87 -7.88 6.78
CA ILE A 60 14.56 -8.12 6.18
C ILE A 60 13.61 -8.77 7.20
N HIS A 61 12.33 -8.66 6.99
CA HIS A 61 11.28 -9.32 7.77
C HIS A 61 10.32 -10.06 6.84
N MET A 62 9.41 -10.87 7.40
CA MET A 62 8.52 -11.72 6.59
C MET A 62 7.60 -10.92 5.65
N GLY A 63 7.30 -9.66 5.96
CA GLY A 63 6.61 -8.76 5.04
C GLY A 63 7.40 -8.48 3.75
N HIS A 64 8.74 -8.31 3.86
CA HIS A 64 9.62 -8.21 2.69
C HIS A 64 9.63 -9.51 1.89
N VAL A 65 9.75 -10.66 2.58
CA VAL A 65 9.70 -11.99 1.91
C VAL A 65 8.42 -12.11 1.11
N ARG A 66 7.27 -11.70 1.68
CA ARG A 66 5.98 -11.75 0.99
C ARG A 66 5.93 -10.82 -0.21
N ASN A 67 6.23 -9.54 0.00
CA ASN A 67 6.16 -8.52 -1.04
C ASN A 67 7.01 -8.89 -2.27
N TYR A 68 8.28 -9.19 -2.04
CA TYR A 68 9.21 -9.51 -3.13
C TYR A 68 8.99 -10.87 -3.75
N THR A 69 8.46 -11.84 -3.01
CA THR A 69 8.06 -13.14 -3.60
C THR A 69 6.91 -12.97 -4.58
N LEU A 70 5.89 -12.15 -4.24
CA LEU A 70 4.75 -11.89 -5.13
C LEU A 70 5.20 -11.26 -6.45
N GLY A 71 6.05 -10.22 -6.38
CA GLY A 71 6.57 -9.56 -7.57
C GLY A 71 7.50 -10.47 -8.39
N ASP A 72 8.33 -11.27 -7.73
CA ASP A 72 9.23 -12.21 -8.42
C ASP A 72 8.45 -13.29 -9.19
N VAL A 73 7.33 -13.78 -8.64
CA VAL A 73 6.45 -14.72 -9.38
C VAL A 73 5.94 -14.07 -10.66
N VAL A 74 5.46 -12.82 -10.57
CA VAL A 74 4.99 -12.07 -11.75
C VAL A 74 6.13 -11.87 -12.75
N ALA A 75 7.30 -11.43 -12.29
CA ALA A 75 8.46 -11.16 -13.13
C ALA A 75 8.92 -12.41 -13.89
N ARG A 76 9.06 -13.56 -13.20
CA ARG A 76 9.44 -14.84 -13.83
C ARG A 76 8.38 -15.33 -14.79
N TYR A 77 7.11 -15.26 -14.43
CA TYR A 77 6.01 -15.66 -15.28
C TYR A 77 5.95 -14.81 -16.56
N LYS A 78 5.99 -13.47 -16.44
CA LYS A 78 5.94 -12.58 -17.62
C LYS A 78 7.17 -12.76 -18.52
N ARG A 79 8.36 -13.01 -17.96
CA ARG A 79 9.56 -13.33 -18.74
C ARG A 79 9.36 -14.65 -19.54
N ALA A 80 8.85 -15.68 -18.89
CA ALA A 80 8.53 -16.94 -19.58
C ALA A 80 7.46 -16.76 -20.67
N ARG A 81 6.56 -15.76 -20.51
CA ARG A 81 5.58 -15.37 -21.54
C ARG A 81 6.18 -14.54 -22.68
N GLY A 82 7.49 -14.37 -22.71
CA GLY A 82 8.22 -13.67 -23.79
C GLY A 82 8.36 -12.16 -23.61
N HIS A 83 7.98 -11.61 -22.45
CA HIS A 83 8.20 -10.19 -22.17
C HIS A 83 9.67 -9.93 -21.80
N MET A 84 10.19 -8.77 -22.22
CA MET A 84 11.38 -8.18 -21.63
C MET A 84 10.99 -7.55 -20.30
N VAL A 85 11.44 -8.17 -19.20
CA VAL A 85 10.99 -7.78 -17.84
C VAL A 85 12.05 -6.98 -17.12
N MET A 86 11.75 -5.73 -16.79
CA MET A 86 12.54 -4.93 -15.85
C MET A 86 12.00 -5.16 -14.43
N HIS A 87 12.88 -5.64 -13.53
CA HIS A 87 12.55 -5.92 -12.12
C HIS A 87 13.70 -5.42 -11.24
N PRO A 88 13.77 -4.11 -10.95
CA PRO A 88 14.90 -3.50 -10.24
C PRO A 88 14.75 -3.58 -8.72
N MET A 89 15.83 -3.30 -8.00
CA MET A 89 15.88 -3.15 -6.55
C MET A 89 16.68 -1.91 -6.17
N GLY A 90 16.27 -1.24 -5.09
CA GLY A 90 16.97 -0.11 -4.51
C GLY A 90 16.57 0.09 -3.05
N TRP A 91 17.00 1.22 -2.46
CA TRP A 91 16.88 1.48 -1.03
C TRP A 91 16.33 2.87 -0.77
N ASP A 92 15.22 2.96 -0.03
CA ASP A 92 14.76 4.21 0.56
C ASP A 92 15.61 4.50 1.80
N ALA A 93 16.65 5.30 1.66
CA ALA A 93 17.79 5.25 2.57
C ALA A 93 18.02 6.54 3.39
N PHE A 94 17.24 7.57 3.15
CA PHE A 94 17.22 8.77 3.99
C PHE A 94 16.20 8.66 5.14
N GLY A 95 16.25 9.57 6.08
CA GLY A 95 15.24 9.77 7.11
C GLY A 95 15.71 9.56 8.54
N LEU A 96 14.78 9.85 9.43
CA LEU A 96 14.95 9.86 10.87
C LEU A 96 15.42 8.57 11.51
N PRO A 97 14.91 7.39 11.10
CA PRO A 97 15.32 6.16 11.78
C PRO A 97 16.83 5.92 11.72
N ALA A 98 17.46 6.25 10.58
CA ALA A 98 18.91 6.17 10.42
C ALA A 98 19.66 7.19 11.28
N GLU A 99 19.19 8.46 11.24
CA GLU A 99 19.80 9.53 12.04
C GLU A 99 19.72 9.26 13.54
N ASN A 100 18.60 8.72 14.00
CA ASN A 100 18.41 8.41 15.42
C ASN A 100 19.24 7.21 15.87
N ALA A 101 19.21 6.12 15.11
CA ALA A 101 20.02 4.94 15.42
C ALA A 101 21.52 5.31 15.42
N ALA A 102 21.95 6.18 14.51
CA ALA A 102 23.31 6.68 14.48
C ALA A 102 23.64 7.55 15.70
N ARG A 103 22.72 8.43 16.10
CA ARG A 103 22.88 9.27 17.31
C ARG A 103 22.94 8.42 18.58
N GLU A 104 22.05 7.45 18.72
CA GLU A 104 22.02 6.53 19.88
C GLU A 104 23.30 5.69 19.98
N ARG A 105 23.90 5.31 18.86
CA ARG A 105 25.10 4.46 18.78
C ARG A 105 26.41 5.25 18.66
N GLY A 106 26.33 6.57 18.51
CA GLY A 106 27.51 7.43 18.33
C GLY A 106 28.24 7.21 17.00
N ILE A 107 27.52 6.84 15.95
CA ILE A 107 28.08 6.59 14.60
C ILE A 107 27.45 7.54 13.58
N HIS A 108 28.09 7.69 12.42
CA HIS A 108 27.55 8.51 11.35
C HIS A 108 26.37 7.81 10.63
N PRO A 109 25.24 8.52 10.30
CA PRO A 109 24.07 7.91 9.66
C PRO A 109 24.40 7.16 8.36
N ALA A 110 25.29 7.68 7.54
CA ALA A 110 25.72 7.03 6.30
C ALA A 110 26.28 5.63 6.57
N LYS A 111 27.19 5.52 7.55
CA LYS A 111 27.79 4.22 7.89
C LYS A 111 26.75 3.21 8.32
N TRP A 112 25.83 3.62 9.22
CA TRP A 112 24.73 2.77 9.68
C TRP A 112 23.85 2.32 8.50
N THR A 113 23.50 3.25 7.61
CA THR A 113 22.65 2.99 6.45
C THR A 113 23.30 2.00 5.48
N TYR A 114 24.56 2.23 5.08
CA TYR A 114 25.23 1.33 4.13
C TYR A 114 25.55 -0.03 4.72
N ASP A 115 25.86 -0.14 6.01
CA ASP A 115 26.00 -1.42 6.69
C ASP A 115 24.70 -2.23 6.63
N ASN A 116 23.56 -1.56 6.85
CA ASN A 116 22.24 -2.20 6.77
C ASN A 116 21.87 -2.59 5.34
N ILE A 117 22.19 -1.75 4.35
CA ILE A 117 21.99 -2.08 2.92
C ILE A 117 22.78 -3.34 2.58
N ALA A 118 24.05 -3.44 2.97
CA ALA A 118 24.87 -4.61 2.70
C ALA A 118 24.27 -5.90 3.30
N ASN A 119 23.79 -5.82 4.55
CA ASN A 119 23.15 -6.95 5.22
C ASN A 119 21.85 -7.37 4.53
N MET A 120 20.95 -6.43 4.28
CA MET A 120 19.64 -6.73 3.67
C MET A 120 19.80 -7.19 2.22
N ARG A 121 20.77 -6.63 1.47
CA ARG A 121 21.10 -7.11 0.11
C ARG A 121 21.48 -8.58 0.13
N ALA A 122 22.38 -8.98 1.03
CA ALA A 122 22.81 -10.38 1.16
C ALA A 122 21.61 -11.31 1.52
N GLU A 123 20.69 -10.85 2.39
CA GLU A 123 19.49 -11.61 2.74
C GLU A 123 18.52 -11.74 1.56
N LEU A 124 18.29 -10.66 0.78
CA LEU A 124 17.45 -10.69 -0.42
C LEU A 124 18.04 -11.55 -1.53
N GLN A 125 19.36 -11.49 -1.73
CA GLN A 125 20.05 -12.35 -2.71
C GLN A 125 19.86 -13.84 -2.41
N ARG A 126 19.90 -14.22 -1.13
CA ARG A 126 19.63 -15.61 -0.70
C ARG A 126 18.22 -16.10 -1.04
N MET A 127 17.23 -15.20 -1.21
CA MET A 127 15.89 -15.56 -1.65
C MET A 127 15.81 -15.98 -3.12
N GLY A 128 16.88 -15.76 -3.90
CA GLY A 128 16.93 -16.08 -5.32
C GLY A 128 15.91 -15.31 -6.17
N LEU A 129 15.71 -14.03 -5.88
CA LEU A 129 14.81 -13.17 -6.63
C LEU A 129 15.39 -12.81 -8.02
N SER A 130 14.54 -12.68 -9.03
CA SER A 130 14.90 -12.33 -10.40
C SER A 130 15.09 -10.82 -10.59
N LEU A 131 15.86 -10.20 -9.70
CA LEU A 131 16.11 -8.77 -9.68
C LEU A 131 17.27 -8.37 -10.60
N ASP A 132 17.13 -7.25 -11.30
CA ASP A 132 18.20 -6.60 -12.04
C ASP A 132 19.04 -5.73 -11.07
N TRP A 133 20.02 -6.36 -10.40
CA TRP A 133 20.92 -5.70 -9.46
C TRP A 133 21.84 -4.65 -10.11
N ALA A 134 21.98 -4.63 -11.44
CA ALA A 134 22.75 -3.58 -12.13
C ALA A 134 22.09 -2.20 -12.02
N ARG A 135 20.78 -2.18 -11.71
CA ARG A 135 19.99 -0.96 -11.53
C ARG A 135 19.94 -0.48 -10.09
N GLU A 136 20.59 -1.18 -9.16
CA GLU A 136 20.57 -0.85 -7.73
C GLU A 136 21.11 0.55 -7.46
N PHE A 137 20.40 1.30 -6.59
CA PHE A 137 20.86 2.54 -5.96
C PHE A 137 20.19 2.73 -4.58
N ALA A 138 20.73 3.63 -3.78
CA ALA A 138 20.13 4.14 -2.56
C ALA A 138 19.73 5.61 -2.74
N THR A 139 18.59 6.02 -2.17
CA THR A 139 18.16 7.42 -2.27
C THR A 139 19.14 8.38 -1.61
N CYS A 140 19.98 7.91 -0.68
CA CYS A 140 21.05 8.66 -0.06
C CYS A 140 22.37 8.71 -0.90
N ASP A 141 22.44 8.03 -2.03
CA ASP A 141 23.58 8.15 -2.94
C ASP A 141 23.64 9.57 -3.53
N VAL A 142 24.85 10.13 -3.57
CA VAL A 142 25.06 11.49 -4.09
C VAL A 142 24.57 11.63 -5.54
N GLU A 143 24.71 10.58 -6.33
CA GLU A 143 24.22 10.48 -7.71
C GLU A 143 22.71 10.47 -7.79
N TYR A 144 22.00 9.95 -6.78
CA TYR A 144 20.56 9.98 -6.72
C TYR A 144 20.06 11.35 -6.26
N TYR A 145 20.43 11.78 -5.05
CA TYR A 145 19.86 13.00 -4.50
C TYR A 145 20.33 14.26 -5.24
N GLY A 146 21.51 14.23 -5.89
CA GLY A 146 21.93 15.31 -6.76
C GLY A 146 21.00 15.51 -7.97
N ARG A 147 20.43 14.42 -8.50
CA ARG A 147 19.41 14.49 -9.56
C ARG A 147 18.04 14.92 -9.03
N GLN A 148 17.73 14.56 -7.80
CA GLN A 148 16.54 15.08 -7.11
C GLN A 148 16.61 16.58 -6.89
N GLN A 149 17.78 17.10 -6.51
CA GLN A 149 18.01 18.55 -6.40
C GLN A 149 17.79 19.25 -7.74
N LYS A 150 18.23 18.65 -8.83
CA LYS A 150 17.96 19.17 -10.19
C LYS A 150 16.47 19.21 -10.50
N LEU A 151 15.73 18.14 -10.18
CA LEU A 151 14.27 18.10 -10.34
C LEU A 151 13.58 19.21 -9.52
N LEU A 152 13.98 19.43 -8.27
CA LEU A 152 13.41 20.50 -7.45
C LEU A 152 13.64 21.89 -8.05
N ILE A 153 14.82 22.15 -8.63
CA ILE A 153 15.12 23.40 -9.33
C ILE A 153 14.26 23.53 -10.61
N ASP A 154 14.09 22.44 -11.37
CA ASP A 154 13.25 22.46 -12.56
C ASP A 154 11.77 22.67 -12.21
N PHE A 155 11.28 22.05 -11.14
CA PHE A 155 9.93 22.31 -10.62
C PHE A 155 9.76 23.75 -10.14
N TRP A 156 10.80 24.34 -9.52
CA TRP A 156 10.77 25.74 -9.14
C TRP A 156 10.69 26.66 -10.37
N ARG A 157 11.46 26.38 -11.43
CA ARG A 157 11.38 27.08 -12.71
C ARG A 157 10.01 26.95 -13.38
N ALA A 158 9.34 25.81 -13.20
CA ALA A 158 7.97 25.58 -13.66
C ALA A 158 6.89 26.20 -12.72
N GLY A 159 7.29 26.82 -11.62
CA GLY A 159 6.37 27.41 -10.64
C GLY A 159 5.58 26.37 -9.81
N LEU A 160 6.14 25.16 -9.66
CA LEU A 160 5.58 24.07 -8.87
C LEU A 160 6.19 23.96 -7.45
N VAL A 161 7.20 24.76 -7.16
CA VAL A 161 7.83 24.86 -5.85
C VAL A 161 7.73 26.31 -5.37
N GLU A 162 7.30 26.50 -4.14
CA GLU A 162 7.27 27.82 -3.51
C GLU A 162 7.76 27.76 -2.06
N ARG A 163 8.23 28.90 -1.57
CA ARG A 163 8.58 29.08 -0.16
C ARG A 163 7.61 30.10 0.45
N LYS A 164 6.87 29.67 1.45
CA LYS A 164 5.88 30.52 2.14
C LYS A 164 5.83 30.24 3.64
N GLU A 165 5.35 31.20 4.40
CA GLU A 165 5.05 31.00 5.82
C GLU A 165 3.80 30.16 5.99
N SER A 166 3.85 29.18 6.89
CA SER A 166 2.73 28.31 7.23
C SER A 166 2.76 27.91 8.70
N TRP A 167 1.59 27.63 9.24
CA TRP A 167 1.45 26.99 10.54
C TRP A 167 1.82 25.52 10.47
N VAL A 168 2.78 25.10 11.28
CA VAL A 168 3.29 23.73 11.30
C VAL A 168 3.18 23.11 12.69
N ASN A 169 3.16 21.78 12.76
CA ASN A 169 3.29 21.05 14.00
C ASN A 169 4.77 20.98 14.39
N TRP A 170 5.15 21.65 15.45
CA TRP A 170 6.52 21.69 15.95
C TRP A 170 6.67 20.79 17.17
N ASP A 171 7.62 19.88 17.13
CA ASP A 171 8.04 19.10 18.28
C ASP A 171 9.20 19.84 18.99
N PRO A 172 8.99 20.34 20.21
CA PRO A 172 10.02 21.12 20.91
C PRO A 172 11.18 20.26 21.43
N VAL A 173 10.98 18.96 21.60
CA VAL A 173 12.01 18.02 22.06
C VAL A 173 12.87 17.54 20.89
N ASP A 174 12.24 17.13 19.80
CA ASP A 174 12.93 16.71 18.59
C ASP A 174 13.46 17.91 17.78
N GLY A 175 12.97 19.14 18.06
CA GLY A 175 13.38 20.37 17.40
C GLY A 175 13.06 20.39 15.90
N THR A 176 11.87 19.90 15.51
CA THR A 176 11.52 19.70 14.12
C THR A 176 10.03 19.83 13.83
N VAL A 177 9.71 20.05 12.56
CA VAL A 177 8.35 19.97 12.04
C VAL A 177 7.91 18.51 11.93
N LEU A 178 6.69 18.22 12.37
CA LEU A 178 6.01 16.93 12.20
C LEU A 178 4.90 17.06 11.16
N ALA A 179 4.76 16.05 10.32
CA ALA A 179 3.56 15.90 9.51
C ALA A 179 2.34 15.62 10.41
N ASN A 180 1.12 15.87 9.90
CA ASN A 180 -0.10 15.68 10.70
C ASN A 180 -0.24 14.23 11.19
N GLU A 181 0.18 13.26 10.38
CA GLU A 181 0.16 11.82 10.67
C GLU A 181 1.14 11.41 11.78
N GLN A 182 2.09 12.28 12.11
CA GLN A 182 3.09 12.07 13.17
C GLN A 182 2.68 12.70 14.51
N VAL A 183 1.48 13.25 14.60
CA VAL A 183 0.91 13.79 15.83
C VAL A 183 -0.21 12.87 16.32
N ILE A 184 0.00 12.26 17.50
CA ILE A 184 -0.98 11.36 18.13
C ILE A 184 -1.42 12.00 19.44
N ASP A 185 -2.73 12.25 19.60
CA ASP A 185 -3.31 12.88 20.78
C ASP A 185 -2.60 14.20 21.19
N GLY A 186 -2.23 15.02 20.18
CA GLY A 186 -1.54 16.29 20.39
C GLY A 186 -0.07 16.16 20.79
N ARG A 187 0.50 14.97 20.70
CA ARG A 187 1.90 14.67 21.06
C ARG A 187 2.68 14.15 19.85
N GLY A 188 3.95 14.48 19.84
CA GLY A 188 4.87 13.86 18.87
C GLY A 188 4.90 12.35 19.05
N TRP A 189 4.65 11.60 18.00
CA TRP A 189 4.54 10.12 17.99
C TRP A 189 5.75 9.40 18.57
N ARG A 190 6.90 10.08 18.58
CA ARG A 190 8.18 9.56 19.04
C ARG A 190 8.67 10.18 20.34
N SER A 191 8.70 11.49 20.41
CA SER A 191 9.17 12.22 21.60
C SER A 191 8.20 12.14 22.77
N GLY A 192 6.88 11.93 22.49
CA GLY A 192 5.80 12.05 23.46
C GLY A 192 5.58 13.48 23.94
N ALA A 193 6.34 14.46 23.43
CA ALA A 193 6.21 15.87 23.77
C ALA A 193 4.90 16.43 23.24
N LEU A 194 4.30 17.39 23.96
CA LEU A 194 3.20 18.18 23.43
C LEU A 194 3.69 18.97 22.22
N VAL A 195 2.99 18.82 21.12
CA VAL A 195 3.28 19.52 19.86
C VAL A 195 2.81 20.97 19.97
N GLU A 196 3.63 21.88 19.49
CA GLU A 196 3.33 23.30 19.40
C GLU A 196 3.00 23.69 17.96
N LYS A 197 2.06 24.64 17.78
CA LYS A 197 1.89 25.27 16.47
C LYS A 197 2.88 26.42 16.37
N LYS A 198 3.70 26.40 15.30
CA LYS A 198 4.64 27.48 14.96
C LYS A 198 4.41 27.95 13.55
N GLN A 199 4.58 29.25 13.32
CA GLN A 199 4.61 29.81 11.99
C GLN A 199 6.05 29.80 11.50
N LEU A 200 6.32 29.02 10.47
CA LEU A 200 7.65 28.86 9.89
C LEU A 200 7.60 29.01 8.37
N SER A 201 8.64 29.58 7.80
CA SER A 201 8.83 29.55 6.35
C SER A 201 9.23 28.17 5.90
N GLN A 202 8.46 27.57 5.02
CA GLN A 202 8.60 26.19 4.54
C GLN A 202 8.59 26.14 3.03
N TRP A 203 9.19 25.12 2.47
CA TRP A 203 9.11 24.79 1.05
C TRP A 203 7.91 23.90 0.79
N PHE A 204 7.15 24.22 -0.24
CA PHE A 204 5.96 23.50 -0.65
C PHE A 204 6.04 23.09 -2.11
N LEU A 205 5.58 21.87 -2.38
CA LEU A 205 5.25 21.40 -3.72
C LEU A 205 3.76 21.63 -3.97
N SER A 206 3.43 22.28 -5.10
CA SER A 206 2.08 22.76 -5.44
C SER A 206 1.19 21.62 -5.98
N ILE A 207 1.00 20.55 -5.21
CA ILE A 207 0.16 19.40 -5.59
C ILE A 207 -1.29 19.81 -5.85
N THR A 208 -1.77 20.86 -5.19
CA THR A 208 -3.15 21.35 -5.35
C THR A 208 -3.46 21.84 -6.76
N LYS A 209 -2.46 22.27 -7.53
CA LYS A 209 -2.62 22.63 -8.93
C LYS A 209 -3.15 21.48 -9.79
N PHE A 210 -2.82 20.25 -9.39
CA PHE A 210 -3.20 19.02 -10.08
C PHE A 210 -4.40 18.31 -9.43
N ALA A 211 -5.03 18.89 -8.40
CA ALA A 211 -6.12 18.24 -7.69
C ALA A 211 -7.28 17.80 -8.61
N PRO A 212 -7.75 18.63 -9.57
CA PRO A 212 -8.78 18.21 -10.52
C PRO A 212 -8.37 17.01 -11.36
N ASP A 213 -7.16 17.06 -11.94
CA ASP A 213 -6.64 16.03 -12.83
C ASP A 213 -6.32 14.73 -12.06
N LEU A 214 -5.73 14.83 -10.86
CA LEU A 214 -5.49 13.68 -9.98
C LEU A 214 -6.79 12.95 -9.60
N LEU A 215 -7.88 13.69 -9.40
CA LEU A 215 -9.18 13.12 -9.08
C LEU A 215 -9.82 12.46 -10.31
N GLU A 216 -9.86 13.16 -11.44
CA GLU A 216 -10.46 12.67 -12.67
C GLU A 216 -9.77 11.40 -13.18
N ALA A 217 -8.45 11.38 -13.16
CA ALA A 217 -7.64 10.26 -13.63
C ALA A 217 -7.85 8.96 -12.82
N LEU A 218 -8.40 9.01 -11.58
CA LEU A 218 -8.77 7.80 -10.83
C LEU A 218 -9.76 6.92 -11.59
N GLY A 219 -10.62 7.52 -12.43
CA GLY A 219 -11.59 6.81 -13.26
C GLY A 219 -10.96 5.90 -14.32
N GLY A 220 -9.72 6.19 -14.74
CA GLY A 220 -8.98 5.40 -15.73
C GLY A 220 -8.02 4.37 -15.13
N LEU A 221 -7.92 4.27 -13.80
CA LEU A 221 -7.05 3.32 -13.11
C LEU A 221 -7.78 1.98 -12.87
N ASP A 222 -8.13 1.28 -13.96
CA ASP A 222 -8.94 0.06 -13.93
C ASP A 222 -8.27 -1.11 -13.19
N ARG A 223 -6.93 -1.14 -13.14
CA ARG A 223 -6.13 -2.18 -12.48
C ARG A 223 -5.65 -1.77 -11.08
N TRP A 224 -6.30 -0.77 -10.48
CA TRP A 224 -6.07 -0.35 -9.11
C TRP A 224 -7.18 -0.85 -8.17
N PRO A 225 -6.87 -1.23 -6.90
CA PRO A 225 -7.88 -1.58 -5.92
C PRO A 225 -8.86 -0.42 -5.67
N GLU A 226 -10.16 -0.69 -5.73
CA GLU A 226 -11.21 0.32 -5.51
C GLU A 226 -11.06 1.05 -4.17
N ARG A 227 -10.60 0.32 -3.13
CA ARG A 227 -10.35 0.89 -1.82
C ARG A 227 -9.28 1.99 -1.86
N VAL A 228 -8.20 1.82 -2.63
CA VAL A 228 -7.15 2.83 -2.79
C VAL A 228 -7.69 4.05 -3.53
N LYS A 229 -8.44 3.84 -4.62
CA LYS A 229 -9.08 4.92 -5.37
C LYS A 229 -10.03 5.73 -4.49
N LEU A 230 -10.85 5.07 -3.68
CA LEU A 230 -11.74 5.72 -2.72
C LEU A 230 -10.97 6.52 -1.66
N MET A 231 -9.89 5.97 -1.10
CA MET A 231 -9.04 6.67 -0.14
C MET A 231 -8.44 7.94 -0.75
N GLN A 232 -7.92 7.88 -1.98
CA GLN A 232 -7.38 9.06 -2.67
C GLN A 232 -8.47 10.08 -3.01
N SER A 233 -9.62 9.65 -3.52
CA SER A 233 -10.76 10.52 -3.81
C SER A 233 -11.20 11.29 -2.57
N ASN A 234 -11.35 10.62 -1.44
CA ASN A 234 -11.71 11.23 -0.17
C ASN A 234 -10.62 12.19 0.33
N TRP A 235 -9.35 11.87 0.14
CA TRP A 235 -8.22 12.71 0.56
C TRP A 235 -8.11 13.97 -0.29
N ILE A 236 -8.23 13.85 -1.61
CA ILE A 236 -8.27 14.99 -2.54
C ILE A 236 -9.48 15.85 -2.22
N GLY A 237 -10.64 15.24 -1.93
CA GLY A 237 -11.80 15.85 -1.32
C GLY A 237 -12.32 17.05 -2.06
N ARG A 238 -12.84 16.85 -3.29
CA ARG A 238 -13.54 17.89 -4.06
C ARG A 238 -14.87 18.21 -3.39
N SER A 239 -15.07 19.45 -3.00
CA SER A 239 -16.34 19.95 -2.44
C SER A 239 -16.83 21.14 -3.24
N GLU A 240 -18.06 21.07 -3.69
CA GLU A 240 -18.75 22.21 -4.30
C GLU A 240 -19.55 22.95 -3.22
N GLY A 241 -19.44 24.25 -3.20
CA GLY A 241 -20.10 25.07 -2.22
C GLY A 241 -20.12 26.55 -2.58
N ALA A 242 -20.29 27.37 -1.57
CA ALA A 242 -20.26 28.82 -1.71
C ALA A 242 -19.26 29.44 -0.73
N ARG A 243 -18.62 30.48 -1.18
CA ARG A 243 -17.93 31.44 -0.33
C ARG A 243 -18.92 32.55 -0.02
N VAL A 244 -19.19 32.79 1.25
CA VAL A 244 -20.19 33.75 1.72
C VAL A 244 -19.50 34.78 2.59
N LYS A 245 -19.81 36.05 2.34
CA LYS A 245 -19.32 37.20 3.10
C LYS A 245 -20.36 37.67 4.09
N PHE A 246 -19.94 37.78 5.33
CA PHE A 246 -20.76 38.29 6.44
C PHE A 246 -20.18 39.61 6.90
N ALA A 247 -20.89 40.69 6.70
CA ALA A 247 -20.47 42.01 7.18
C ALA A 247 -20.50 42.05 8.70
N LEU A 248 -19.44 42.53 9.33
CA LEU A 248 -19.39 42.82 10.77
C LEU A 248 -20.27 44.04 11.09
N THR A 249 -20.97 43.98 12.22
CA THR A 249 -21.78 45.14 12.70
C THR A 249 -20.90 46.31 13.16
N GLU A 250 -19.70 45.98 13.63
CA GLU A 250 -18.60 46.89 13.96
C GLU A 250 -17.27 46.34 13.44
N PRO A 251 -16.39 47.17 12.88
CA PRO A 251 -15.12 46.73 12.42
C PRO A 251 -14.24 46.17 13.56
N ALA A 252 -13.54 45.07 13.29
CA ALA A 252 -12.56 44.46 14.21
C ALA A 252 -11.14 44.66 13.62
N ALA A 253 -10.40 45.65 14.14
CA ALA A 253 -9.16 46.13 13.55
C ALA A 253 -9.37 46.52 12.07
N GLU A 254 -8.68 45.91 11.11
CA GLU A 254 -8.86 46.14 9.68
C GLU A 254 -9.96 45.29 9.02
N LEU A 255 -10.62 44.41 9.80
CA LEU A 255 -11.68 43.52 9.29
C LEU A 255 -13.04 44.20 9.30
N SER A 256 -13.70 44.28 8.14
CA SER A 256 -15.08 44.73 7.99
C SER A 256 -16.06 43.59 7.69
N GLU A 257 -15.56 42.43 7.26
CA GLU A 257 -16.35 41.26 6.92
C GLU A 257 -15.61 39.97 7.30
N ILE A 258 -16.36 38.88 7.47
CA ILE A 258 -15.83 37.52 7.65
C ILE A 258 -16.30 36.71 6.45
N GLU A 259 -15.35 36.03 5.80
CA GLU A 259 -15.64 35.13 4.69
C GLU A 259 -15.73 33.69 5.17
N VAL A 260 -16.77 32.98 4.80
CA VAL A 260 -17.04 31.59 5.16
C VAL A 260 -17.18 30.73 3.91
N PHE A 261 -16.53 29.57 3.89
CA PHE A 261 -16.82 28.53 2.92
C PHE A 261 -17.82 27.53 3.48
N THR A 262 -18.86 27.18 2.71
CA THR A 262 -19.84 26.16 3.07
C THR A 262 -20.20 25.27 1.89
N THR A 263 -20.37 23.98 2.15
CA THR A 263 -20.95 23.01 1.20
C THR A 263 -22.47 22.97 1.26
N ARG A 264 -23.07 23.62 2.28
CA ARG A 264 -24.51 23.66 2.52
C ARG A 264 -25.06 25.12 2.51
N PRO A 265 -24.83 25.88 1.41
CA PRO A 265 -25.36 27.24 1.34
C PRO A 265 -26.91 27.29 1.39
N ASP A 266 -27.57 26.17 1.05
CA ASP A 266 -29.01 25.97 1.17
C ASP A 266 -29.55 26.12 2.60
N THR A 267 -28.67 25.94 3.62
CA THR A 267 -29.06 26.02 5.04
C THR A 267 -28.81 27.39 5.68
N LEU A 268 -28.42 28.39 4.91
CA LEU A 268 -28.02 29.71 5.41
C LEU A 268 -29.10 30.35 6.31
N PHE A 269 -30.40 30.21 5.97
CA PHE A 269 -31.50 30.73 6.76
C PHE A 269 -31.67 30.03 8.13
N GLY A 270 -31.02 28.87 8.33
CA GLY A 270 -30.96 28.17 9.60
C GLY A 270 -29.76 28.56 10.49
N MET A 271 -29.02 29.60 10.08
CA MET A 271 -27.85 30.10 10.82
C MET A 271 -28.23 30.49 12.24
N SER A 272 -27.39 30.11 13.20
CA SER A 272 -27.54 30.42 14.61
C SER A 272 -26.36 31.24 15.16
N PHE A 273 -25.18 31.00 14.63
CA PHE A 273 -23.93 31.64 15.00
C PHE A 273 -22.91 31.56 13.85
N LEU A 274 -21.88 32.38 13.95
CA LEU A 274 -20.66 32.22 13.16
C LEU A 274 -19.54 31.82 14.12
N ALA A 275 -18.67 30.88 13.72
CA ALA A 275 -17.52 30.49 14.52
C ALA A 275 -16.23 30.65 13.72
N VAL A 276 -15.16 31.08 14.39
CA VAL A 276 -13.83 31.27 13.84
C VAL A 276 -12.80 30.42 14.57
N ALA A 277 -11.75 30.03 13.87
CA ALA A 277 -10.59 29.35 14.43
C ALA A 277 -9.83 30.25 15.43
N ALA A 278 -9.11 29.63 16.36
CA ALA A 278 -8.29 30.35 17.34
C ALA A 278 -7.15 31.18 16.69
N GLU A 279 -6.75 30.80 15.45
CA GLU A 279 -5.73 31.50 14.66
C GLU A 279 -6.30 32.60 13.76
N HIS A 280 -7.63 32.73 13.66
CA HIS A 280 -8.27 33.73 12.81
C HIS A 280 -7.97 35.16 13.32
N PRO A 281 -7.75 36.16 12.42
CA PRO A 281 -7.45 37.53 12.84
C PRO A 281 -8.49 38.14 13.78
N LEU A 282 -9.78 37.79 13.64
CA LEU A 282 -10.84 38.24 14.56
C LEU A 282 -10.66 37.66 15.97
N ALA A 283 -10.18 36.41 16.11
CA ALA A 283 -9.87 35.84 17.41
C ALA A 283 -8.76 36.61 18.10
N ALA A 284 -7.72 37.03 17.36
CA ALA A 284 -6.67 37.90 17.89
C ALA A 284 -7.23 39.25 18.38
N ALA A 285 -8.14 39.87 17.60
CA ALA A 285 -8.80 41.10 17.99
C ALA A 285 -9.65 40.93 19.25
N ALA A 286 -10.37 39.80 19.40
CA ALA A 286 -11.12 39.47 20.61
C ALA A 286 -10.19 39.26 21.81
N GLY A 287 -9.07 38.57 21.65
CA GLY A 287 -8.07 38.36 22.71
C GLY A 287 -7.40 39.63 23.20
N MET A 288 -7.31 40.68 22.37
CA MET A 288 -6.84 42.00 22.80
C MET A 288 -7.86 42.76 23.64
N ARG A 289 -9.19 42.47 23.49
CA ARG A 289 -10.27 43.08 24.24
C ARG A 289 -10.62 42.36 25.55
N ASP A 290 -10.45 41.04 25.60
CA ASP A 290 -10.79 40.19 26.73
C ASP A 290 -9.71 39.17 27.04
N ALA A 291 -9.17 39.19 28.26
CA ALA A 291 -8.18 38.26 28.75
C ALA A 291 -8.63 36.79 28.74
N LYS A 292 -9.95 36.53 28.96
CA LYS A 292 -10.50 35.18 28.89
C LYS A 292 -10.56 34.65 27.47
N ALA A 293 -10.78 35.52 26.47
CA ALA A 293 -10.66 35.17 25.06
C ALA A 293 -9.21 34.75 24.75
N ALA A 294 -8.21 35.52 25.24
CA ALA A 294 -6.81 35.20 25.05
C ALA A 294 -6.41 33.86 25.70
N GLU A 295 -6.94 33.57 26.90
CA GLU A 295 -6.72 32.28 27.57
C GLU A 295 -7.33 31.12 26.77
N PHE A 296 -8.56 31.26 26.29
CA PHE A 296 -9.23 30.25 25.49
C PHE A 296 -8.52 30.01 24.15
N ILE A 297 -8.03 31.05 23.48
CA ILE A 297 -7.20 30.95 22.27
C ILE A 297 -5.93 30.14 22.57
N ALA A 298 -5.23 30.41 23.68
CA ALA A 298 -4.04 29.69 24.06
C ALA A 298 -4.33 28.20 24.39
N GLU A 299 -5.49 27.92 24.97
CA GLU A 299 -5.98 26.54 25.17
C GLU A 299 -6.21 25.81 23.83
N CYS A 300 -6.95 26.42 22.92
CA CYS A 300 -7.22 25.85 21.60
C CYS A 300 -5.94 25.53 20.82
N ARG A 301 -4.94 26.42 20.88
CA ARG A 301 -3.63 26.20 20.22
C ARG A 301 -2.83 25.02 20.79
N ARG A 302 -3.10 24.62 22.04
CA ARG A 302 -2.47 23.44 22.68
C ARG A 302 -3.22 22.14 22.40
N MET A 303 -4.46 22.21 21.95
CA MET A 303 -5.24 21.01 21.58
C MET A 303 -4.73 20.43 20.26
N GLY A 304 -4.77 19.10 20.13
CA GLY A 304 -4.42 18.44 18.88
C GLY A 304 -5.30 18.88 17.71
N THR A 305 -4.71 19.06 16.55
CA THR A 305 -5.38 19.56 15.34
C THR A 305 -5.79 18.46 14.36
N SER A 306 -5.64 17.17 14.74
CA SER A 306 -6.16 16.08 13.91
C SER A 306 -7.69 16.10 13.91
N GLU A 307 -8.30 15.93 12.74
CA GLU A 307 -9.76 15.90 12.57
C GLU A 307 -10.42 14.89 13.53
N ALA A 308 -9.81 13.71 13.69
CA ALA A 308 -10.28 12.66 14.61
C ALA A 308 -10.25 13.10 16.10
N ALA A 309 -9.21 13.82 16.53
CA ALA A 309 -9.12 14.33 17.89
C ALA A 309 -10.17 15.44 18.12
N ILE A 310 -10.42 16.29 17.14
CA ILE A 310 -11.42 17.36 17.17
C ILE A 310 -12.84 16.77 17.16
N GLU A 311 -13.10 15.73 16.40
CA GLU A 311 -14.40 15.04 16.39
C GLU A 311 -14.76 14.44 17.75
N GLN A 312 -13.79 13.86 18.44
CA GLN A 312 -13.98 13.24 19.76
C GLN A 312 -13.98 14.23 20.93
N ALA A 313 -13.39 15.41 20.74
CA ALA A 313 -13.32 16.42 21.79
C ALA A 313 -14.68 17.07 22.07
N GLU A 314 -14.93 17.42 23.35
CA GLU A 314 -16.08 18.24 23.73
C GLU A 314 -16.06 19.57 22.97
N LYS A 315 -17.18 19.94 22.33
CA LYS A 315 -17.32 21.18 21.58
C LYS A 315 -17.37 22.37 22.55
N ARG A 316 -16.39 23.26 22.48
CA ARG A 316 -16.23 24.42 23.34
C ARG A 316 -16.00 25.69 22.53
N GLY A 317 -16.48 26.82 23.05
CA GLY A 317 -16.29 28.12 22.43
C GLY A 317 -16.35 29.28 23.39
N PHE A 318 -15.95 30.42 22.87
CA PHE A 318 -15.97 31.70 23.56
C PHE A 318 -16.70 32.75 22.70
N ASP A 319 -17.76 33.40 23.21
CA ASP A 319 -18.44 34.52 22.52
C ASP A 319 -17.51 35.76 22.49
N THR A 320 -17.15 36.18 21.29
CA THR A 320 -16.23 37.29 21.09
C THR A 320 -16.81 38.66 21.38
N GLY A 321 -18.16 38.76 21.54
CA GLY A 321 -18.89 39.99 21.56
C GLY A 321 -19.13 40.63 20.18
N PHE A 322 -18.41 40.23 19.14
CA PHE A 322 -18.66 40.67 17.77
C PHE A 322 -19.92 40.04 17.19
N ARG A 323 -20.56 40.75 16.24
CA ARG A 323 -21.76 40.31 15.54
C ARG A 323 -21.58 40.47 14.02
N VAL A 324 -22.22 39.57 13.26
CA VAL A 324 -22.29 39.64 11.81
C VAL A 324 -23.70 39.74 11.30
N LYS A 325 -23.92 40.38 10.15
CA LYS A 325 -25.22 40.48 9.46
C LYS A 325 -25.37 39.33 8.44
N HIS A 326 -26.53 38.70 8.51
CA HIS A 326 -26.95 37.71 7.50
C HIS A 326 -27.19 38.39 6.14
N PRO A 327 -26.63 37.86 5.03
CA PRO A 327 -26.62 38.56 3.75
C PRO A 327 -28.01 38.78 3.13
N PHE A 328 -29.02 37.94 3.44
CA PHE A 328 -30.36 38.05 2.85
C PHE A 328 -31.39 38.72 3.72
N ASN A 329 -31.41 38.45 5.02
CA ASN A 329 -32.45 38.98 5.93
C ASN A 329 -31.97 40.10 6.87
N GLY A 330 -30.65 40.37 6.91
CA GLY A 330 -30.05 41.43 7.71
C GLY A 330 -30.04 41.17 9.23
N GLN A 331 -30.49 40.01 9.71
CA GLN A 331 -30.42 39.63 11.13
C GLN A 331 -28.97 39.54 11.60
N GLU A 332 -28.77 39.86 12.87
CA GLU A 332 -27.44 39.84 13.50
C GLU A 332 -27.21 38.54 14.28
N TYR A 333 -26.05 37.93 14.08
CA TYR A 333 -25.65 36.68 14.73
C TYR A 333 -24.34 36.83 15.48
N PRO A 334 -24.16 36.10 16.62
CA PRO A 334 -22.94 36.17 17.42
C PRO A 334 -21.77 35.47 16.68
N VAL A 335 -20.57 36.02 16.89
CA VAL A 335 -19.32 35.38 16.42
C VAL A 335 -18.62 34.77 17.62
N TRP A 336 -18.32 33.46 17.50
CA TRP A 336 -17.66 32.67 18.51
C TRP A 336 -16.24 32.29 18.09
N ILE A 337 -15.30 32.14 19.02
CA ILE A 337 -14.09 31.32 18.81
C ILE A 337 -14.46 29.91 19.21
N ALA A 338 -14.22 28.91 18.33
CA ALA A 338 -14.61 27.53 18.62
C ALA A 338 -13.42 26.57 18.41
N ASN A 339 -13.27 25.61 19.32
CA ASN A 339 -12.16 24.65 19.30
C ASN A 339 -12.25 23.58 18.19
N PHE A 340 -13.36 23.56 17.45
CA PHE A 340 -13.60 22.62 16.34
C PHE A 340 -13.55 23.28 14.96
N VAL A 341 -13.21 24.56 14.89
CA VAL A 341 -12.97 25.28 13.63
C VAL A 341 -11.47 25.35 13.37
N LEU A 342 -11.08 24.88 12.17
CA LEU A 342 -9.67 24.84 11.76
C LEU A 342 -9.36 25.97 10.79
N MET A 343 -8.25 26.69 11.00
CA MET A 343 -7.77 27.73 10.10
C MET A 343 -7.37 27.16 8.73
N GLU A 344 -6.94 25.92 8.69
CA GLU A 344 -6.44 25.24 7.49
C GLU A 344 -7.57 24.77 6.56
N TYR A 345 -8.83 24.79 6.99
CA TYR A 345 -9.98 24.39 6.20
C TYR A 345 -10.85 25.58 5.83
N GLY A 346 -10.99 25.83 4.53
CA GLY A 346 -11.77 26.97 4.02
C GLY A 346 -11.11 28.30 4.32
N THR A 347 -11.80 29.17 5.04
CA THR A 347 -11.39 30.52 5.44
C THR A 347 -11.02 30.61 6.93
N GLY A 348 -11.01 29.51 7.66
CA GLY A 348 -10.88 29.51 9.12
C GLY A 348 -12.14 30.01 9.84
N ALA A 349 -13.27 30.06 9.14
CA ALA A 349 -14.56 30.45 9.68
C ALA A 349 -15.69 29.57 9.13
N ILE A 350 -16.71 29.32 9.95
CA ILE A 350 -17.94 28.61 9.57
C ILE A 350 -19.17 29.41 10.02
N PHE A 351 -20.30 29.27 9.35
CA PHE A 351 -21.57 29.56 9.95
C PHE A 351 -22.17 28.28 10.54
N GLY A 352 -22.72 28.35 11.74
CA GLY A 352 -23.33 27.22 12.41
C GLY A 352 -24.82 27.11 12.07
N CYS A 353 -25.23 25.93 11.58
CA CYS A 353 -26.61 25.56 11.32
C CYS A 353 -27.01 24.34 12.14
N PRO A 354 -27.37 24.50 13.42
CA PRO A 354 -27.60 23.42 14.38
C PRO A 354 -28.62 22.38 13.95
N ALA A 355 -29.61 22.78 13.17
CA ALA A 355 -30.63 21.83 12.70
C ALA A 355 -30.11 20.81 11.70
N HIS A 356 -28.97 21.10 11.01
CA HIS A 356 -28.47 20.34 9.87
C HIS A 356 -26.97 19.95 9.95
N ASP A 357 -26.34 20.22 11.10
CA ASP A 357 -24.99 19.73 11.43
C ASP A 357 -24.95 19.31 12.91
N GLN A 358 -24.49 18.08 13.19
CA GLN A 358 -24.51 17.54 14.55
C GLN A 358 -23.55 18.30 15.48
N ARG A 359 -22.38 18.73 14.99
CA ARG A 359 -21.40 19.50 15.79
C ARG A 359 -21.98 20.84 16.20
N ASP A 360 -22.70 21.49 15.28
CA ASP A 360 -23.37 22.77 15.52
C ASP A 360 -24.53 22.60 16.47
N LEU A 361 -25.28 21.48 16.39
CA LEU A 361 -26.37 21.15 17.30
C LEU A 361 -25.89 20.98 18.75
N ASP A 362 -24.82 20.20 18.93
CA ASP A 362 -24.20 19.95 20.24
C ASP A 362 -23.69 21.26 20.84
N PHE A 363 -23.06 22.11 20.03
CA PHE A 363 -22.59 23.43 20.42
C PHE A 363 -23.74 24.37 20.78
N ALA A 364 -24.74 24.48 19.93
CA ALA A 364 -25.88 25.36 20.15
C ALA A 364 -26.63 25.01 21.42
N ARG A 365 -26.85 23.74 21.71
CA ARG A 365 -27.47 23.26 22.93
C ARG A 365 -26.70 23.60 24.18
N LYS A 366 -25.38 23.39 24.14
CA LYS A 366 -24.50 23.74 25.25
C LYS A 366 -24.53 25.20 25.63
N TYR A 367 -24.62 26.07 24.61
CA TYR A 367 -24.57 27.52 24.81
C TYR A 367 -25.97 28.21 24.71
N GLY A 368 -27.06 27.44 24.60
CA GLY A 368 -28.44 27.97 24.57
C GLY A 368 -28.75 28.78 23.31
N LEU A 369 -28.09 28.45 22.18
CA LEU A 369 -28.32 29.12 20.89
C LEU A 369 -29.57 28.55 20.18
N SER A 370 -30.14 29.29 19.23
CA SER A 370 -31.36 28.89 18.50
C SER A 370 -31.10 27.69 17.57
N VAL A 371 -32.08 26.80 17.42
CA VAL A 371 -32.07 25.68 16.48
C VAL A 371 -33.27 25.86 15.54
N THR A 372 -33.00 26.35 14.33
CA THR A 372 -34.02 26.62 13.31
C THR A 372 -33.93 25.64 12.17
N PRO A 373 -34.84 24.67 12.01
CA PRO A 373 -34.81 23.74 10.89
C PRO A 373 -35.26 24.44 9.60
N VAL A 374 -34.49 24.21 8.52
CA VAL A 374 -34.70 24.84 7.20
C VAL A 374 -34.71 23.82 6.05
N VAL A 375 -34.48 22.53 6.34
CA VAL A 375 -34.69 21.43 5.41
C VAL A 375 -35.66 20.45 6.07
N LEU A 376 -36.81 20.26 5.45
CA LEU A 376 -37.86 19.36 5.92
C LEU A 376 -37.61 17.94 5.35
N PRO A 377 -37.58 16.90 6.20
CA PRO A 377 -37.52 15.51 5.72
C PRO A 377 -38.70 15.18 4.81
N GLN A 378 -38.48 14.29 3.86
CA GLN A 378 -39.53 13.88 2.92
C GLN A 378 -40.71 13.24 3.67
N GLY A 379 -41.90 13.79 3.50
CA GLY A 379 -43.13 13.31 4.15
C GLY A 379 -43.37 13.85 5.56
N ALA A 380 -42.48 14.68 6.10
CA ALA A 380 -42.70 15.33 7.39
C ALA A 380 -43.64 16.55 7.26
N ASP A 381 -44.38 16.86 8.34
CA ASP A 381 -45.24 18.05 8.40
C ASP A 381 -44.45 19.25 8.94
N ALA A 382 -44.34 20.29 8.13
CA ALA A 382 -43.61 21.51 8.46
C ALA A 382 -44.11 22.23 9.76
N ALA A 383 -45.38 22.04 10.12
CA ALA A 383 -45.95 22.66 11.31
C ALA A 383 -45.54 21.97 12.63
N THR A 384 -45.14 20.70 12.55
CA THR A 384 -44.83 19.85 13.70
C THR A 384 -43.38 19.40 13.78
N PHE A 385 -42.60 19.53 12.67
CA PHE A 385 -41.24 19.09 12.64
C PHE A 385 -40.32 19.92 13.55
N SER A 386 -39.62 19.25 14.42
CA SER A 386 -38.59 19.81 15.27
C SER A 386 -37.35 18.87 15.34
N VAL A 387 -36.17 19.44 15.50
CA VAL A 387 -34.93 18.71 15.62
C VAL A 387 -34.78 18.17 17.04
N GLY A 388 -34.71 16.83 17.15
CA GLY A 388 -34.43 16.10 18.39
C GLY A 388 -32.96 16.15 18.80
N ASP A 389 -32.43 15.04 19.37
CA ASP A 389 -31.01 14.94 19.78
C ASP A 389 -30.06 14.71 18.60
N VAL A 390 -30.60 14.44 17.43
CA VAL A 390 -29.82 14.20 16.19
C VAL A 390 -30.21 15.25 15.16
N ALA A 391 -29.21 15.88 14.55
CA ALA A 391 -29.41 16.84 13.47
C ALA A 391 -29.91 16.14 12.20
N HIS A 392 -30.78 16.80 11.43
CA HIS A 392 -31.22 16.27 10.13
C HIS A 392 -30.25 16.68 9.04
N THR A 393 -29.39 15.74 8.64
CA THR A 393 -28.31 15.95 7.65
C THR A 393 -28.66 15.46 6.24
N GLU A 394 -29.79 14.74 6.10
CA GLU A 394 -30.21 14.11 4.85
C GLU A 394 -30.90 15.09 3.90
N ASP A 395 -31.18 14.63 2.68
CA ASP A 395 -31.93 15.39 1.68
C ASP A 395 -33.40 15.66 2.14
N GLY A 396 -33.95 16.75 1.63
CA GLY A 396 -35.30 17.14 1.92
C GLY A 396 -35.74 18.36 1.09
N VAL A 397 -36.75 19.05 1.56
CA VAL A 397 -37.31 20.24 0.91
C VAL A 397 -37.04 21.46 1.79
N ALA A 398 -36.52 22.53 1.18
CA ALA A 398 -36.28 23.79 1.87
C ALA A 398 -37.59 24.40 2.36
N TYR A 399 -37.59 24.87 3.60
CA TYR A 399 -38.69 25.62 4.23
C TYR A 399 -38.15 26.59 5.28
N ASN A 400 -38.86 27.54 5.73
CA ASN A 400 -38.37 28.63 6.58
C ASN A 400 -37.17 29.38 5.97
N SER A 401 -37.06 29.37 4.65
CA SER A 401 -35.87 29.82 3.90
C SER A 401 -36.21 30.83 2.80
N GLY A 402 -37.39 31.47 2.91
CA GLY A 402 -37.84 32.54 2.03
C GLY A 402 -37.88 32.13 0.55
N PHE A 403 -37.03 32.69 -0.28
CA PHE A 403 -36.99 32.41 -1.71
C PHE A 403 -36.51 30.95 -2.09
N LEU A 404 -36.10 30.15 -1.11
CA LEU A 404 -35.72 28.74 -1.29
C LEU A 404 -36.85 27.78 -0.96
N ASP A 405 -37.95 28.26 -0.31
CA ASP A 405 -39.06 27.42 0.15
C ASP A 405 -39.65 26.56 -0.98
N GLY A 406 -39.81 25.27 -0.73
CA GLY A 406 -40.34 24.32 -1.70
C GLY A 406 -39.29 23.73 -2.66
N LEU A 407 -38.06 24.19 -2.63
CA LEU A 407 -36.97 23.62 -3.46
C LEU A 407 -36.31 22.41 -2.77
N GLY A 408 -35.93 21.39 -3.53
CA GLY A 408 -35.05 20.35 -3.03
C GLY A 408 -33.64 20.90 -2.80
N VAL A 409 -32.79 20.16 -2.05
CA VAL A 409 -31.44 20.60 -1.63
C VAL A 409 -30.58 21.07 -2.81
N ALA A 410 -30.48 20.30 -3.88
CA ALA A 410 -29.60 20.65 -5.00
C ALA A 410 -30.06 21.90 -5.79
N PRO A 411 -31.34 22.08 -6.13
CA PRO A 411 -31.84 23.34 -6.66
C PRO A 411 -31.69 24.52 -5.70
N ALA A 412 -31.92 24.33 -4.39
CA ALA A 412 -31.73 25.34 -3.38
C ALA A 412 -30.29 25.86 -3.29
N LYS A 413 -29.30 24.96 -3.33
CA LYS A 413 -27.87 25.33 -3.40
C LYS A 413 -27.57 26.24 -4.59
N ARG A 414 -28.02 25.88 -5.78
CA ARG A 414 -27.81 26.71 -6.98
C ARG A 414 -28.45 28.07 -6.83
N ARG A 415 -29.72 28.08 -6.41
CA ARG A 415 -30.50 29.33 -6.25
C ARG A 415 -29.86 30.28 -5.23
N VAL A 416 -29.38 29.80 -4.09
CA VAL A 416 -28.74 30.65 -3.11
C VAL A 416 -27.41 31.19 -3.59
N ILE A 417 -26.64 30.43 -4.35
CA ILE A 417 -25.38 30.90 -4.97
C ILE A 417 -25.68 32.04 -5.93
N ASP A 418 -26.64 31.85 -6.85
CA ASP A 418 -27.07 32.88 -7.81
C ASP A 418 -27.48 34.19 -7.11
N GLU A 419 -28.19 34.10 -5.99
CA GLU A 419 -28.63 35.29 -5.24
C GLU A 419 -27.45 35.94 -4.46
N LEU A 420 -26.50 35.14 -3.92
CA LEU A 420 -25.27 35.67 -3.28
C LEU A 420 -24.42 36.43 -4.28
N GLU A 421 -24.28 35.92 -5.52
CA GLU A 421 -23.51 36.55 -6.59
C GLU A 421 -24.16 37.88 -7.03
N LYS A 422 -25.49 37.91 -7.17
CA LYS A 422 -26.22 39.15 -7.48
C LYS A 422 -26.07 40.26 -6.41
N LEU A 423 -25.99 39.87 -5.15
CA LEU A 423 -25.77 40.79 -4.04
C LEU A 423 -24.29 41.19 -3.85
N GLY A 424 -23.37 40.53 -4.54
CA GLY A 424 -21.91 40.66 -4.28
C GLY A 424 -21.49 40.15 -2.89
N ALA A 425 -22.38 39.36 -2.24
CA ALA A 425 -22.17 38.82 -0.91
C ALA A 425 -21.58 37.41 -0.89
N GLY A 426 -21.23 36.85 -2.04
CA GLY A 426 -20.59 35.54 -2.16
C GLY A 426 -20.53 35.04 -3.58
N GLN A 427 -19.95 33.86 -3.74
CA GLN A 427 -19.83 33.19 -5.06
C GLN A 427 -19.75 31.68 -4.91
N GLY A 428 -20.19 30.98 -5.98
CA GLY A 428 -19.98 29.54 -6.05
C GLY A 428 -18.50 29.20 -6.26
N ILE A 429 -17.99 28.26 -5.49
CA ILE A 429 -16.60 27.78 -5.63
C ILE A 429 -16.49 26.27 -5.47
N VAL A 430 -15.46 25.72 -6.08
CA VAL A 430 -14.98 24.36 -5.78
C VAL A 430 -13.82 24.49 -4.80
N ASN A 431 -13.94 23.87 -3.67
CA ASN A 431 -12.86 23.79 -2.68
C ASN A 431 -12.27 22.38 -2.66
N TRP A 432 -10.99 22.28 -2.35
CA TRP A 432 -10.23 21.04 -2.27
C TRP A 432 -9.74 20.83 -0.85
N ARG A 433 -9.92 19.61 -0.33
CA ARG A 433 -9.34 19.22 0.97
C ARG A 433 -7.84 19.04 0.89
N LEU A 434 -7.34 18.58 -0.26
CA LEU A 434 -5.92 18.46 -0.55
C LEU A 434 -5.20 19.79 -0.30
N ARG A 435 -4.04 19.72 0.34
CA ARG A 435 -3.16 20.86 0.59
C ARG A 435 -1.85 20.69 -0.14
N ASP A 436 -1.16 21.81 -0.39
CA ASP A 436 0.20 21.76 -0.90
C ASP A 436 1.10 20.99 0.06
N TRP A 437 2.00 20.24 -0.53
CA TRP A 437 2.86 19.34 0.22
C TRP A 437 4.08 20.08 0.77
N GLY A 438 4.13 20.27 2.09
CA GLY A 438 5.27 20.87 2.79
C GLY A 438 6.42 19.88 2.90
N VAL A 439 7.53 20.20 2.23
CA VAL A 439 8.67 19.27 2.10
C VAL A 439 9.87 19.62 2.96
N SER A 440 9.87 20.70 3.70
CA SER A 440 10.97 21.10 4.58
C SER A 440 11.07 20.24 5.84
N ARG A 441 12.28 19.71 6.12
CA ARG A 441 12.58 19.01 7.37
C ARG A 441 13.88 19.55 7.96
N GLN A 442 13.87 19.87 9.25
CA GLN A 442 15.03 20.38 10.00
C GLN A 442 15.90 19.21 10.45
N ARG A 443 16.56 18.56 9.49
CA ARG A 443 17.28 17.30 9.64
C ARG A 443 18.57 17.30 8.84
N TYR A 444 19.51 16.46 9.26
CA TYR A 444 20.73 16.20 8.53
C TYR A 444 20.56 15.11 7.47
N TRP A 445 20.04 13.92 7.85
CA TRP A 445 19.99 12.76 6.97
C TRP A 445 18.77 12.82 6.04
N GLY A 446 18.91 13.61 4.98
CA GLY A 446 17.92 13.87 3.95
C GLY A 446 18.54 14.62 2.77
N CYS A 447 17.85 14.69 1.64
CA CYS A 447 18.30 15.45 0.47
C CYS A 447 18.33 16.96 0.79
N PRO A 448 19.48 17.65 0.72
CA PRO A 448 19.55 19.10 0.93
C PRO A 448 18.71 19.84 -0.11
N ILE A 449 17.93 20.81 0.32
CA ILE A 449 17.13 21.68 -0.56
C ILE A 449 18.06 22.68 -1.26
N PRO A 450 18.15 22.69 -2.62
CA PRO A 450 19.24 23.33 -3.35
C PRO A 450 19.00 24.83 -3.60
N PHE A 451 18.75 25.61 -2.54
CA PHE A 451 18.53 27.04 -2.65
C PHE A 451 19.46 27.85 -1.72
N ILE A 452 19.68 29.11 -2.09
CA ILE A 452 20.52 30.06 -1.39
C ILE A 452 19.68 31.30 -1.06
N HIS A 453 19.78 31.76 0.18
CA HIS A 453 19.14 32.97 0.69
C HIS A 453 20.13 34.12 0.64
N CYS A 454 19.86 35.16 -0.14
CA CYS A 454 20.63 36.36 -0.30
C CYS A 454 19.78 37.58 0.09
N ASP A 455 20.31 38.44 0.94
CA ASP A 455 19.58 39.65 1.40
C ASP A 455 19.19 40.57 0.25
N ASP A 456 20.02 40.64 -0.80
CA ASP A 456 19.76 41.53 -1.95
C ASP A 456 18.97 40.85 -3.08
N CYS A 457 19.16 39.51 -3.29
CA CYS A 457 18.61 38.81 -4.44
C CYS A 457 17.41 37.94 -4.07
N GLY A 458 17.09 37.80 -2.78
CA GLY A 458 16.09 36.91 -2.27
C GLY A 458 16.53 35.43 -2.36
N VAL A 459 15.59 34.56 -2.68
CA VAL A 459 15.86 33.13 -2.89
C VAL A 459 16.44 32.90 -4.28
N VAL A 460 17.59 32.24 -4.34
CA VAL A 460 18.32 31.94 -5.58
C VAL A 460 18.59 30.42 -5.64
N PRO A 461 18.25 29.73 -6.73
CA PRO A 461 18.61 28.34 -6.88
C PRO A 461 20.13 28.18 -7.03
N VAL A 462 20.66 27.06 -6.54
CA VAL A 462 22.04 26.68 -6.80
C VAL A 462 22.19 26.43 -8.31
N PRO A 463 23.25 26.99 -8.96
CA PRO A 463 23.49 26.70 -10.37
C PRO A 463 23.65 25.22 -10.68
N ASP A 464 23.14 24.78 -11.83
CA ASP A 464 23.12 23.36 -12.21
C ASP A 464 24.53 22.73 -12.23
N ASP A 465 25.56 23.52 -12.59
CA ASP A 465 26.96 23.08 -12.60
C ASP A 465 27.63 23.02 -11.21
N GLN A 466 26.92 23.50 -10.16
CA GLN A 466 27.34 23.40 -8.76
C GLN A 466 26.58 22.32 -8.00
N LEU A 467 25.70 21.59 -8.67
CA LEU A 467 25.05 20.41 -8.10
C LEU A 467 25.99 19.19 -8.16
N PRO A 468 25.93 18.30 -7.19
CA PRO A 468 25.04 18.28 -6.04
C PRO A 468 25.52 19.14 -4.86
N VAL A 469 24.58 19.72 -4.13
CA VAL A 469 24.83 20.24 -2.78
C VAL A 469 24.99 19.04 -1.85
N ARG A 470 26.23 18.74 -1.47
CA ARG A 470 26.54 17.57 -0.63
C ARG A 470 26.33 17.85 0.85
N LEU A 471 25.88 16.82 1.58
CA LEU A 471 25.88 16.83 3.04
C LEU A 471 27.33 16.88 3.55
N PRO A 472 27.64 17.69 4.61
CA PRO A 472 28.96 17.68 5.23
C PRO A 472 29.13 16.41 6.09
N ASP A 473 30.33 15.83 6.07
CA ASP A 473 30.62 14.62 6.87
C ASP A 473 30.94 14.95 8.34
N ASP A 474 31.39 16.20 8.62
CA ASP A 474 31.85 16.68 9.93
C ASP A 474 30.72 17.33 10.75
N VAL A 475 29.65 16.61 10.99
CA VAL A 475 28.46 17.10 11.69
C VAL A 475 28.44 16.70 13.17
N ASP A 476 28.11 17.65 14.02
CA ASP A 476 27.95 17.44 15.47
C ASP A 476 26.47 17.16 15.81
N PHE A 477 26.16 15.91 16.06
CA PHE A 477 24.82 15.46 16.47
C PHE A 477 24.51 15.67 17.95
N ALA A 478 25.47 16.08 18.77
CA ALA A 478 25.25 16.32 20.21
C ALA A 478 24.53 17.66 20.46
N LYS A 479 24.62 18.60 19.53
CA LYS A 479 23.93 19.88 19.62
C LYS A 479 22.44 19.73 19.29
N PRO A 480 21.54 20.34 20.09
CA PRO A 480 20.11 20.34 19.79
C PRO A 480 19.81 21.20 18.56
N GLY A 481 18.70 20.89 17.87
CA GLY A 481 18.22 21.61 16.69
C GLY A 481 18.74 21.02 15.38
N ASN A 482 18.62 21.80 14.30
CA ASN A 482 19.02 21.38 12.96
C ASN A 482 20.55 21.30 12.84
N PRO A 483 21.13 20.10 12.59
CA PRO A 483 22.59 19.94 12.52
C PRO A 483 23.24 20.75 11.37
N LEU A 484 22.54 20.92 10.23
CA LEU A 484 23.04 21.73 9.10
C LEU A 484 23.06 23.21 9.42
N ASP A 485 22.07 23.70 10.19
CA ASP A 485 22.06 25.08 10.65
C ASP A 485 23.11 25.33 11.72
N ASN A 486 23.42 24.35 12.55
CA ASN A 486 24.47 24.42 13.55
C ASN A 486 25.89 24.30 12.98
N HIS A 487 26.03 23.91 11.68
CA HIS A 487 27.34 23.74 11.04
C HIS A 487 28.08 25.07 10.85
N PRO A 488 29.35 25.14 11.26
CA PRO A 488 30.04 26.43 11.33
C PRO A 488 30.34 27.09 9.97
N SER A 489 30.50 26.31 8.91
CA SER A 489 30.93 26.81 7.59
C SER A 489 30.01 26.40 6.44
N TRP A 490 29.41 25.22 6.44
CA TRP A 490 28.68 24.65 5.29
C TRP A 490 27.55 25.55 4.77
N LYS A 491 26.84 26.24 5.65
CA LYS A 491 25.74 27.13 5.28
C LYS A 491 26.19 28.47 4.68
N HIS A 492 27.44 28.90 4.85
CA HIS A 492 27.95 30.18 4.38
C HIS A 492 28.53 30.06 2.98
N VAL A 493 27.96 30.80 2.04
CA VAL A 493 28.34 30.76 0.62
C VAL A 493 28.29 32.15 0.02
N ALA A 494 28.89 32.31 -1.18
CA ALA A 494 28.65 33.50 -2.00
C ALA A 494 27.37 33.33 -2.81
N CYS A 495 26.58 34.40 -2.93
CA CYS A 495 25.39 34.39 -3.80
C CYS A 495 25.85 34.22 -5.26
N PRO A 496 25.32 33.22 -6.01
CA PRO A 496 25.71 32.99 -7.40
C PRO A 496 25.28 34.13 -8.34
N LYS A 497 24.31 34.97 -7.92
CA LYS A 497 23.81 36.11 -8.72
C LYS A 497 24.58 37.39 -8.52
N CYS A 498 24.96 37.72 -7.28
CA CYS A 498 25.59 39.00 -6.94
C CYS A 498 26.95 38.88 -6.23
N SER A 499 27.43 37.66 -5.96
CA SER A 499 28.70 37.33 -5.29
C SER A 499 28.84 37.84 -3.85
N LYS A 500 27.79 38.42 -3.26
CA LYS A 500 27.79 38.85 -1.86
C LYS A 500 27.64 37.63 -0.93
N PRO A 501 28.03 37.77 0.37
CA PRO A 501 27.77 36.73 1.37
C PRO A 501 26.30 36.36 1.38
N ALA A 502 26.02 35.06 1.42
CA ALA A 502 24.70 34.50 1.40
C ALA A 502 24.66 33.19 2.22
N ARG A 503 23.51 32.60 2.38
CA ARG A 503 23.32 31.43 3.19
C ARG A 503 22.61 30.34 2.38
N ARG A 504 23.13 29.09 2.41
CA ARG A 504 22.44 27.93 1.91
C ARG A 504 21.15 27.66 2.72
N GLU A 505 20.16 27.11 2.09
CA GLU A 505 19.05 26.46 2.80
C GLU A 505 19.61 25.33 3.67
N THR A 506 19.12 25.24 4.90
CA THR A 506 19.58 24.25 5.88
C THR A 506 18.54 23.16 6.13
N ASP A 507 17.34 23.27 5.56
CA ASP A 507 16.36 22.23 5.57
C ASP A 507 16.68 21.16 4.51
N THR A 508 16.31 19.93 4.80
CA THR A 508 16.32 18.80 3.86
C THR A 508 14.90 18.45 3.43
N CYS A 509 14.79 17.72 2.34
CA CYS A 509 13.49 17.27 1.85
C CYS A 509 12.87 16.21 2.77
N ASP A 510 11.55 16.19 2.82
CA ASP A 510 10.76 15.06 3.25
C ASP A 510 11.18 13.80 2.46
N THR A 511 11.35 12.67 3.13
CA THR A 511 11.79 11.43 2.50
C THR A 511 10.80 10.88 1.47
N PHE A 512 9.52 11.26 1.54
CA PHE A 512 8.56 10.93 0.47
C PHE A 512 8.90 11.61 -0.87
N VAL A 513 9.67 12.69 -0.88
CA VAL A 513 10.22 13.26 -2.12
C VAL A 513 11.16 12.26 -2.80
N ASP A 514 11.99 11.60 -1.99
CA ASP A 514 12.96 10.62 -2.48
C ASP A 514 12.27 9.42 -3.15
N SER A 515 11.18 8.93 -2.54
CA SER A 515 10.42 7.79 -3.06
C SER A 515 9.39 8.15 -4.14
N SER A 516 9.18 9.45 -4.45
CA SER A 516 8.13 9.84 -5.41
C SER A 516 8.54 9.72 -6.88
N TRP A 517 9.81 9.46 -7.21
CA TRP A 517 10.29 9.39 -8.59
C TRP A 517 11.27 8.25 -8.88
N TYR A 518 11.59 7.41 -7.91
CA TYR A 518 12.56 6.33 -8.02
C TYR A 518 12.19 5.31 -9.12
N TYR A 519 10.91 5.09 -9.37
CA TYR A 519 10.40 4.27 -10.48
C TYR A 519 10.88 4.78 -11.84
N ALA A 520 10.96 6.09 -12.02
CA ALA A 520 11.49 6.71 -13.24
C ALA A 520 13.03 6.61 -13.27
N ARG A 521 13.71 6.79 -12.13
CA ARG A 521 15.18 6.67 -12.04
C ARG A 521 15.67 5.28 -12.38
N PHE A 522 14.93 4.22 -12.01
CA PHE A 522 15.27 2.85 -12.38
C PHE A 522 15.34 2.62 -13.88
N CYS A 523 14.63 3.40 -14.71
CA CYS A 523 14.71 3.26 -16.16
C CYS A 523 16.12 3.61 -16.70
N SER A 524 16.84 4.53 -16.04
CA SER A 524 18.22 4.93 -16.42
C SER A 524 19.05 5.31 -15.18
N PRO A 525 19.40 4.34 -14.32
CA PRO A 525 19.94 4.62 -12.97
C PRO A 525 21.30 5.30 -12.97
N ARG A 526 22.06 5.20 -14.07
CA ARG A 526 23.41 5.81 -14.21
C ARG A 526 23.43 7.06 -15.06
N ALA A 527 22.24 7.56 -15.49
CA ALA A 527 22.16 8.77 -16.30
C ALA A 527 22.73 10.00 -15.58
N ALA A 528 23.38 10.89 -16.33
CA ALA A 528 23.87 12.18 -15.84
C ALA A 528 22.73 13.15 -15.53
N GLU A 529 21.61 13.03 -16.19
CA GLU A 529 20.36 13.77 -15.93
C GLU A 529 19.47 12.98 -14.95
N PRO A 530 18.39 13.58 -14.42
CA PRO A 530 17.44 12.85 -13.57
C PRO A 530 16.96 11.56 -14.20
N VAL A 531 16.62 11.60 -15.48
CA VAL A 531 16.22 10.45 -16.30
C VAL A 531 16.66 10.64 -17.74
N THR A 532 16.80 9.53 -18.48
CA THR A 532 16.98 9.56 -19.94
C THR A 532 15.62 9.42 -20.61
N ARG A 533 15.24 10.37 -21.47
CA ARG A 533 13.91 10.41 -22.10
C ARG A 533 13.52 9.11 -22.80
N GLY A 534 14.42 8.56 -23.63
CA GLY A 534 14.15 7.30 -24.33
C GLY A 534 13.93 6.11 -23.41
N ALA A 535 14.59 6.11 -22.24
CA ALA A 535 14.43 5.06 -21.24
C ALA A 535 13.06 5.15 -20.53
N VAL A 536 12.70 6.34 -20.05
CA VAL A 536 11.41 6.50 -19.36
C VAL A 536 10.22 6.33 -20.30
N ASP A 537 10.32 6.83 -21.55
CA ASP A 537 9.24 6.64 -22.54
C ASP A 537 9.12 5.18 -23.00
N GLY A 538 10.22 4.40 -22.94
CA GLY A 538 10.23 2.98 -23.27
C GLY A 538 9.71 2.08 -22.16
N TRP A 539 9.97 2.40 -20.88
CA TRP A 539 9.62 1.55 -19.75
C TRP A 539 8.34 1.94 -19.02
N LEU A 540 8.05 3.27 -18.87
CA LEU A 540 6.88 3.73 -18.14
C LEU A 540 5.57 3.63 -18.96
N PRO A 541 4.43 3.50 -18.30
CA PRO A 541 4.26 3.32 -16.85
C PRO A 541 4.73 1.96 -16.34
N VAL A 542 4.95 1.82 -15.03
CA VAL A 542 5.16 0.52 -14.37
C VAL A 542 3.94 -0.34 -14.61
N ASP A 543 4.13 -1.53 -15.20
CA ASP A 543 3.01 -2.39 -15.57
C ASP A 543 2.34 -3.05 -14.35
N GLN A 544 3.14 -3.42 -13.35
CA GLN A 544 2.64 -3.95 -12.08
C GLN A 544 3.43 -3.42 -10.91
N TYR A 545 2.78 -2.67 -10.04
CA TYR A 545 3.32 -2.16 -8.79
C TYR A 545 2.73 -2.94 -7.61
N ILE A 546 3.57 -3.28 -6.62
CA ILE A 546 3.16 -4.11 -5.48
C ILE A 546 3.65 -3.45 -4.19
N GLY A 547 2.75 -3.27 -3.20
CA GLY A 547 3.12 -2.67 -1.93
C GLY A 547 1.97 -2.55 -0.95
N GLY A 548 2.23 -1.93 0.21
CA GLY A 548 1.26 -1.78 1.28
C GLY A 548 0.19 -0.73 1.02
N ILE A 549 -1.05 -1.00 1.45
CA ILE A 549 -2.19 -0.07 1.30
C ILE A 549 -2.02 1.21 2.15
N GLU A 550 -1.18 1.18 3.18
CA GLU A 550 -0.86 2.32 4.04
C GLU A 550 -0.30 3.52 3.27
N HIS A 551 0.26 3.26 2.08
CA HIS A 551 0.80 4.31 1.20
C HIS A 551 -0.23 4.95 0.27
N ALA A 552 -1.52 4.58 0.37
CA ALA A 552 -2.57 5.02 -0.56
C ALA A 552 -2.65 6.54 -0.74
N ILE A 553 -2.59 7.31 0.35
CA ILE A 553 -2.71 8.78 0.37
C ILE A 553 -1.37 9.51 0.61
N LEU A 554 -0.28 8.76 0.67
CA LEU A 554 1.09 9.26 0.84
C LEU A 554 1.88 9.00 -0.44
N HIS A 555 2.79 8.04 -0.43
CA HIS A 555 3.69 7.71 -1.54
C HIS A 555 2.95 7.53 -2.89
N LEU A 556 1.82 6.81 -2.93
CA LEU A 556 1.09 6.59 -4.18
C LEU A 556 0.51 7.88 -4.77
N LEU A 557 -0.04 8.76 -3.93
CA LEU A 557 -0.56 10.05 -4.37
C LEU A 557 0.59 10.99 -4.80
N TYR A 558 1.67 11.01 -4.03
CA TYR A 558 2.84 11.84 -4.33
C TYR A 558 3.55 11.38 -5.61
N SER A 559 3.66 10.09 -5.88
CA SER A 559 4.21 9.56 -7.14
C SER A 559 3.38 9.98 -8.35
N ARG A 560 2.04 9.99 -8.24
CA ARG A 560 1.13 10.48 -9.28
C ARG A 560 1.31 11.98 -9.55
N PHE A 561 1.49 12.75 -8.48
CA PHE A 561 1.85 14.17 -8.60
C PHE A 561 3.22 14.35 -9.27
N PHE A 562 4.25 13.62 -8.82
CA PHE A 562 5.60 13.72 -9.38
C PHE A 562 5.64 13.37 -10.87
N SER A 563 4.89 12.38 -11.31
CA SER A 563 4.78 12.03 -12.74
C SER A 563 4.31 13.26 -13.55
N ARG A 564 3.29 13.97 -13.08
CA ARG A 564 2.76 15.18 -13.72
C ARG A 564 3.76 16.35 -13.67
N ALA A 565 4.38 16.55 -12.52
CA ALA A 565 5.39 17.60 -12.34
C ALA A 565 6.63 17.36 -13.24
N MET A 566 7.08 16.11 -13.32
CA MET A 566 8.18 15.72 -14.22
C MET A 566 7.79 15.87 -15.70
N LYS A 567 6.54 15.57 -16.05
CA LYS A 567 6.01 15.78 -17.40
C LYS A 567 5.97 17.28 -17.76
N GLU A 568 5.47 18.13 -16.86
CA GLU A 568 5.44 19.59 -17.05
C GLU A 568 6.86 20.15 -17.18
N ALA A 569 7.82 19.62 -16.41
CA ALA A 569 9.23 19.97 -16.50
C ALA A 569 9.97 19.33 -17.71
N GLY A 570 9.32 18.50 -18.53
CA GLY A 570 9.85 17.93 -19.76
C GLY A 570 10.70 16.65 -19.58
N HIS A 571 10.69 16.03 -18.40
CA HIS A 571 11.49 14.85 -18.10
C HIS A 571 10.86 13.52 -18.58
N LEU A 572 9.52 13.41 -18.64
CA LEU A 572 8.80 12.23 -19.10
C LEU A 572 7.47 12.58 -19.79
N SER A 573 6.72 11.59 -20.30
CA SER A 573 5.49 11.79 -21.06
C SER A 573 4.23 11.25 -20.39
N VAL A 574 4.36 10.39 -19.37
CA VAL A 574 3.22 9.73 -18.73
C VAL A 574 2.67 10.56 -17.57
N ASP A 575 1.34 10.54 -17.38
CA ASP A 575 0.67 11.20 -16.25
C ASP A 575 0.57 10.27 -15.04
N GLU A 576 0.37 8.98 -15.28
CA GLU A 576 0.26 7.97 -14.23
C GLU A 576 1.51 7.08 -14.18
N PRO A 577 2.16 6.97 -13.01
CA PRO A 577 3.39 6.18 -12.87
C PRO A 577 3.15 4.67 -12.90
N PHE A 578 1.98 4.21 -12.46
CA PHE A 578 1.65 2.80 -12.22
C PHE A 578 0.36 2.41 -12.93
N ALA A 579 0.44 1.58 -13.98
CA ALA A 579 -0.73 1.08 -14.71
C ALA A 579 -1.54 0.07 -13.89
N GLY A 580 -0.87 -0.80 -13.14
CA GLY A 580 -1.49 -1.77 -12.24
C GLY A 580 -0.92 -1.65 -10.83
N LEU A 581 -1.79 -1.71 -9.83
CA LEU A 581 -1.43 -1.72 -8.42
C LEU A 581 -2.01 -2.97 -7.75
N PHE A 582 -1.17 -3.66 -6.99
CA PHE A 582 -1.59 -4.74 -6.11
C PHE A 582 -1.21 -4.42 -4.66
N THR A 583 -2.17 -4.53 -3.75
CA THR A 583 -1.93 -4.32 -2.32
C THR A 583 -2.00 -5.65 -1.58
N GLN A 584 -0.83 -6.12 -1.08
CA GLN A 584 -0.76 -7.38 -0.34
C GLN A 584 -1.23 -7.20 1.11
N GLY A 585 -1.80 -8.29 1.67
CA GLY A 585 -2.07 -8.37 3.09
C GLY A 585 -0.81 -8.54 3.95
N MET A 586 -0.92 -8.28 5.24
CA MET A 586 0.17 -8.38 6.19
C MET A 586 0.49 -9.83 6.58
N VAL A 587 1.74 -10.08 6.99
CA VAL A 587 2.10 -11.31 7.69
C VAL A 587 1.90 -11.08 9.18
N GLN A 588 1.10 -11.95 9.80
CA GLN A 588 0.71 -11.89 11.20
C GLN A 588 1.31 -13.06 11.98
N HIS A 589 1.50 -12.87 13.27
CA HIS A 589 1.94 -13.91 14.19
C HIS A 589 1.36 -13.67 15.58
N GLU A 590 1.24 -14.74 16.37
CA GLU A 590 0.91 -14.62 17.79
C GLU A 590 1.95 -13.79 18.52
N SER A 591 1.52 -13.05 19.53
CA SER A 591 2.41 -12.34 20.45
C SER A 591 2.55 -13.12 21.76
N TYR A 592 3.71 -13.02 22.41
CA TYR A 592 4.03 -13.76 23.61
C TYR A 592 4.49 -12.83 24.73
N LYS A 593 3.98 -13.05 25.95
CA LYS A 593 4.30 -12.19 27.07
C LYS A 593 4.72 -13.03 28.28
N GLY A 594 5.91 -12.76 28.82
CA GLY A 594 6.41 -13.37 30.02
C GLY A 594 5.63 -12.94 31.27
N ALA A 595 5.79 -13.64 32.39
CA ALA A 595 5.15 -13.32 33.66
C ALA A 595 5.57 -11.93 34.20
N ASP A 596 6.77 -11.46 33.81
CA ASP A 596 7.30 -10.12 34.12
C ASP A 596 6.68 -9.00 33.25
N GLY A 597 5.78 -9.35 32.33
CA GLY A 597 5.15 -8.43 31.39
C GLY A 597 5.99 -8.08 30.15
N ARG A 598 7.18 -8.63 29.98
CA ARG A 598 8.06 -8.42 28.82
C ARG A 598 7.54 -9.20 27.61
N TRP A 599 7.61 -8.58 26.43
CA TRP A 599 7.38 -9.29 25.17
C TRP A 599 8.54 -10.23 24.85
N LEU A 600 8.21 -11.42 24.31
CA LEU A 600 9.15 -12.47 23.98
C LEU A 600 9.15 -12.75 22.48
N TYR A 601 10.32 -13.13 21.92
CA TYR A 601 10.39 -13.65 20.57
C TYR A 601 9.86 -15.09 20.50
N PRO A 602 9.31 -15.54 19.36
CA PRO A 602 8.83 -16.93 19.21
C PRO A 602 9.86 -17.99 19.59
N GLU A 603 11.14 -17.74 19.29
CA GLU A 603 12.26 -18.65 19.63
C GLU A 603 12.60 -18.70 21.14
N GLU A 604 12.09 -17.77 21.94
CA GLU A 604 12.24 -17.76 23.41
C GLU A 604 11.14 -18.60 24.11
N VAL A 605 10.20 -19.23 23.36
CA VAL A 605 9.01 -19.89 23.90
C VAL A 605 8.99 -21.37 23.51
N ASP A 606 8.72 -22.24 24.48
CA ASP A 606 8.41 -23.66 24.28
C ASP A 606 6.91 -23.90 24.41
N PHE A 607 6.35 -24.73 23.53
CA PHE A 607 4.93 -25.04 23.49
C PHE A 607 4.65 -26.48 23.90
N ALA A 608 3.58 -26.69 24.63
CA ALA A 608 3.03 -27.99 24.95
C ALA A 608 1.54 -28.04 24.58
N ILE A 609 1.09 -29.19 24.05
CA ILE A 609 -0.31 -29.45 23.72
C ILE A 609 -0.78 -30.57 24.64
N ALA A 610 -1.76 -30.27 25.48
CA ALA A 610 -2.37 -31.27 26.37
C ALA A 610 -3.25 -32.26 25.59
N ALA A 611 -3.61 -33.39 26.22
CA ALA A 611 -4.43 -34.43 25.57
C ALA A 611 -5.82 -33.95 25.15
N ASP A 612 -6.31 -32.88 25.75
CA ASP A 612 -7.57 -32.21 25.41
C ASP A 612 -7.47 -31.19 24.27
N GLY A 613 -6.23 -31.01 23.71
CA GLY A 613 -5.95 -30.03 22.68
C GLY A 613 -5.60 -28.63 23.19
N THR A 614 -5.62 -28.41 24.50
CA THR A 614 -5.25 -27.13 25.11
C THR A 614 -3.75 -26.85 24.89
N ARG A 615 -3.45 -25.67 24.30
CA ARG A 615 -2.08 -25.21 24.05
C ARG A 615 -1.59 -24.36 25.23
N SER A 616 -0.42 -24.68 25.74
CA SER A 616 0.27 -23.89 26.77
C SER A 616 1.66 -23.51 26.28
N ALA A 617 2.21 -22.45 26.88
CA ALA A 617 3.51 -21.95 26.54
C ALA A 617 4.33 -21.68 27.82
N THR A 618 5.64 -21.95 27.74
CA THR A 618 6.62 -21.65 28.79
C THR A 618 7.83 -20.95 28.21
N LEU A 619 8.53 -20.20 29.04
CA LEU A 619 9.83 -19.63 28.65
C LEU A 619 10.80 -20.78 28.37
N LYS A 620 11.51 -20.69 27.24
CA LYS A 620 12.38 -21.76 26.77
C LYS A 620 13.39 -22.24 27.81
N GLY A 621 13.41 -23.54 28.02
CA GLY A 621 14.25 -24.16 29.02
C GLY A 621 13.85 -23.85 30.49
N SER A 622 12.63 -23.39 30.72
CA SER A 622 12.10 -23.02 32.04
C SER A 622 10.66 -23.58 32.20
N THR A 623 10.17 -23.56 33.43
CA THR A 623 8.75 -23.85 33.75
C THR A 623 7.90 -22.57 33.89
N GLU A 624 8.49 -21.41 33.64
CA GLU A 624 7.80 -20.12 33.74
C GLU A 624 6.74 -20.00 32.66
N ALA A 625 5.49 -19.75 33.05
CA ALA A 625 4.36 -19.65 32.14
C ALA A 625 4.45 -18.38 31.25
N VAL A 626 4.18 -18.56 29.98
CA VAL A 626 4.07 -17.49 28.99
C VAL A 626 2.63 -17.34 28.56
N THR A 627 2.15 -16.10 28.52
CA THR A 627 0.81 -15.77 28.00
C THR A 627 0.87 -15.71 26.49
N ILE A 628 0.06 -16.55 25.82
CA ILE A 628 -0.16 -16.50 24.37
C ILE A 628 -1.18 -15.40 24.11
N GLY A 629 -0.77 -14.38 23.34
CA GLY A 629 -1.64 -13.28 22.92
C GLY A 629 -2.38 -13.61 21.62
N ARG A 630 -3.02 -12.60 21.05
CA ARG A 630 -3.73 -12.73 19.77
C ARG A 630 -2.77 -12.76 18.59
N VAL A 631 -3.26 -13.29 17.46
CA VAL A 631 -2.61 -13.14 16.14
C VAL A 631 -2.76 -11.69 15.71
N GLU A 632 -1.65 -11.05 15.41
CA GLU A 632 -1.59 -9.65 15.02
C GLU A 632 -0.38 -9.38 14.11
N ALA A 633 -0.34 -8.20 13.48
CA ALA A 633 0.77 -7.81 12.60
C ALA A 633 2.13 -7.95 13.32
N MET A 634 3.10 -8.54 12.65
CA MET A 634 4.47 -8.68 13.16
C MET A 634 5.08 -7.31 13.42
N SER A 635 5.63 -7.09 14.61
CA SER A 635 6.32 -5.86 14.97
C SER A 635 7.52 -6.09 15.89
N LYS A 636 8.58 -5.29 15.71
CA LYS A 636 9.78 -5.34 16.57
C LYS A 636 9.47 -4.97 18.02
N SER A 637 8.51 -4.09 18.25
CA SER A 637 8.11 -3.65 19.59
C SER A 637 7.43 -4.76 20.41
N LYS A 638 6.65 -5.62 19.76
CA LYS A 638 6.00 -6.78 20.38
C LYS A 638 6.82 -8.06 20.26
N ARG A 639 7.98 -8.01 19.62
CA ARG A 639 8.88 -9.16 19.41
C ARG A 639 8.21 -10.41 18.79
N ASN A 640 7.06 -10.24 18.12
CA ASN A 640 6.36 -11.34 17.45
C ASN A 640 6.83 -11.52 16.00
N THR A 641 8.06 -11.17 15.68
CA THR A 641 8.68 -11.30 14.35
C THR A 641 9.39 -12.63 14.21
N VAL A 642 9.31 -13.20 13.00
CA VAL A 642 10.07 -14.38 12.59
C VAL A 642 11.25 -13.91 11.73
N ASP A 643 12.45 -14.44 12.00
CA ASP A 643 13.67 -14.13 11.23
C ASP A 643 13.69 -14.93 9.92
N PRO A 644 13.56 -14.27 8.76
CA PRO A 644 13.62 -14.94 7.45
C PRO A 644 14.93 -15.68 7.22
N GLY A 645 16.06 -15.14 7.71
CA GLY A 645 17.38 -15.74 7.58
C GLY A 645 17.44 -17.11 8.27
N ALA A 646 16.85 -17.25 9.46
CA ALA A 646 16.76 -18.51 10.18
C ALA A 646 15.87 -19.53 9.44
N ILE A 647 14.73 -19.08 8.87
CA ILE A 647 13.84 -19.96 8.10
C ILE A 647 14.53 -20.46 6.82
N ILE A 648 15.17 -19.58 6.06
CA ILE A 648 15.88 -19.94 4.83
C ILE A 648 17.05 -20.90 5.16
N ALA A 649 17.78 -20.66 6.24
CA ALA A 649 18.85 -21.56 6.67
C ALA A 649 18.36 -22.96 7.06
N LYS A 650 17.17 -23.07 7.64
CA LYS A 650 16.57 -24.33 8.10
C LYS A 650 15.84 -25.10 7.01
N TYR A 651 15.13 -24.41 6.11
CA TYR A 651 14.19 -25.01 5.18
C TYR A 651 14.44 -24.70 3.69
N GLY A 652 15.31 -23.73 3.38
CA GLY A 652 15.57 -23.25 2.03
C GLY A 652 14.66 -22.08 1.63
N ALA A 653 15.11 -21.29 0.65
CA ALA A 653 14.38 -20.14 0.13
C ALA A 653 13.09 -20.54 -0.58
N ASP A 654 13.11 -21.61 -1.39
CA ASP A 654 11.93 -22.10 -2.11
C ASP A 654 10.81 -22.55 -1.17
N THR A 655 11.15 -23.10 0.00
CA THR A 655 10.17 -23.45 1.03
C THR A 655 9.49 -22.21 1.61
N ALA A 656 10.26 -21.16 1.92
CA ALA A 656 9.71 -19.90 2.42
C ALA A 656 8.79 -19.26 1.38
N ARG A 657 9.21 -19.19 0.12
CA ARG A 657 8.45 -18.67 -1.02
C ARG A 657 7.13 -19.44 -1.19
N TRP A 658 7.21 -20.78 -1.22
CA TRP A 658 6.04 -21.65 -1.39
C TRP A 658 5.02 -21.49 -0.27
N PHE A 659 5.47 -21.41 0.98
CA PHE A 659 4.58 -21.19 2.12
C PHE A 659 3.84 -19.85 2.00
N ILE A 660 4.58 -18.76 1.72
CA ILE A 660 4.00 -17.40 1.55
C ILE A 660 2.91 -17.35 0.48
N LEU A 661 3.04 -18.17 -0.56
CA LEU A 661 2.10 -18.20 -1.68
C LEU A 661 0.90 -19.14 -1.45
N SER A 662 0.98 -20.07 -0.48
CA SER A 662 0.05 -21.20 -0.39
C SER A 662 -1.17 -20.96 0.49
N ASP A 663 -1.08 -20.06 1.49
CA ASP A 663 -2.07 -20.01 2.58
C ASP A 663 -3.38 -19.34 2.14
N ASN A 664 -3.34 -18.06 1.81
CA ASN A 664 -4.49 -17.22 1.51
C ASN A 664 -4.35 -16.48 0.18
N PRO A 665 -5.45 -15.97 -0.39
CA PRO A 665 -5.35 -14.96 -1.44
C PRO A 665 -4.39 -13.84 -1.03
N PRO A 666 -3.50 -13.38 -1.92
CA PRO A 666 -2.39 -12.51 -1.53
C PRO A 666 -2.80 -11.12 -1.02
N GLU A 667 -4.03 -10.67 -1.30
CA GLU A 667 -4.61 -9.44 -0.74
C GLU A 667 -5.07 -9.56 0.73
N ARG A 668 -5.17 -10.79 1.26
CA ARG A 668 -5.57 -11.05 2.65
C ARG A 668 -4.36 -11.21 3.55
N ASP A 669 -4.55 -10.88 4.82
CA ASP A 669 -3.56 -11.17 5.85
C ASP A 669 -3.35 -12.67 5.98
N MET A 670 -2.10 -13.08 6.26
CA MET A 670 -1.74 -14.46 6.50
C MET A 670 -1.10 -14.66 7.86
N GLU A 671 -1.41 -15.78 8.49
CA GLU A 671 -0.78 -16.17 9.73
C GLU A 671 0.46 -17.02 9.45
N TRP A 672 1.58 -16.66 10.07
CA TRP A 672 2.78 -17.47 10.04
C TRP A 672 2.64 -18.65 11.01
N THR A 673 2.79 -19.88 10.51
CA THR A 673 2.74 -21.10 11.33
C THR A 673 3.90 -22.04 11.01
N GLU A 674 4.55 -22.60 12.04
CA GLU A 674 5.62 -23.59 11.89
C GLU A 674 5.15 -24.86 11.16
N SER A 675 3.91 -25.30 11.40
CA SER A 675 3.31 -26.47 10.74
C SER A 675 3.11 -26.26 9.25
N GLY A 676 2.75 -25.04 8.83
CA GLY A 676 2.59 -24.66 7.43
C GLY A 676 3.93 -24.68 6.69
N VAL A 677 4.96 -24.07 7.26
CA VAL A 677 6.32 -24.09 6.70
C VAL A 677 6.84 -25.52 6.58
N ALA A 678 6.66 -26.35 7.63
CA ALA A 678 7.05 -27.76 7.59
C ALA A 678 6.26 -28.54 6.51
N GLY A 679 5.00 -28.16 6.24
CA GLY A 679 4.19 -28.69 5.14
C GLY A 679 4.80 -28.35 3.76
N ALA A 680 5.13 -27.07 3.57
CA ALA A 680 5.80 -26.58 2.37
C ALA A 680 7.15 -27.30 2.14
N TYR A 681 7.95 -27.45 3.18
CA TYR A 681 9.23 -28.20 3.10
C TYR A 681 9.03 -29.66 2.69
N ARG A 682 8.02 -30.36 3.26
CA ARG A 682 7.70 -31.73 2.84
C ARG A 682 7.35 -31.80 1.36
N PHE A 683 6.69 -30.80 0.82
CA PHE A 683 6.34 -30.76 -0.60
C PHE A 683 7.59 -30.56 -1.49
N THR A 684 8.50 -29.65 -1.16
CA THR A 684 9.75 -29.49 -1.91
C THR A 684 10.55 -30.78 -1.95
N GLN A 685 10.69 -31.46 -0.81
CA GLN A 685 11.36 -32.76 -0.71
C GLN A 685 10.63 -33.85 -1.51
N ARG A 686 9.29 -33.83 -1.52
CA ARG A 686 8.44 -34.76 -2.27
C ARG A 686 8.67 -34.60 -3.78
N VAL A 687 8.62 -33.39 -4.31
CA VAL A 687 8.84 -33.11 -5.75
C VAL A 687 10.17 -33.67 -6.20
N PHE A 688 11.24 -33.38 -5.49
CA PHE A 688 12.56 -33.89 -5.81
C PHE A 688 12.63 -35.43 -5.80
N ARG A 689 12.11 -36.04 -4.74
CA ARG A 689 12.09 -37.49 -4.57
C ARG A 689 11.34 -38.24 -5.67
N ILE A 690 10.15 -37.72 -6.07
CA ILE A 690 9.37 -38.39 -7.12
C ILE A 690 10.04 -38.32 -8.50
N VAL A 691 10.75 -37.23 -8.77
CA VAL A 691 11.55 -37.09 -10.01
C VAL A 691 12.72 -38.07 -9.99
N GLU A 692 13.53 -38.03 -8.93
CA GLU A 692 14.73 -38.90 -8.86
C GLU A 692 14.40 -40.39 -8.91
N ALA A 693 13.28 -40.79 -8.31
CA ALA A 693 12.83 -42.19 -8.31
C ALA A 693 12.49 -42.71 -9.73
N VAL A 694 12.07 -41.84 -10.64
CA VAL A 694 11.64 -42.25 -11.98
C VAL A 694 12.73 -42.06 -13.06
N LEU A 695 13.77 -41.23 -12.79
CA LEU A 695 14.83 -40.91 -13.76
C LEU A 695 15.41 -42.12 -14.51
N PRO A 696 15.76 -43.25 -13.84
CA PRO A 696 16.35 -44.41 -14.54
C PRO A 696 15.40 -45.07 -15.53
N ALA A 697 14.08 -44.87 -15.38
CA ALA A 697 13.06 -45.51 -16.22
C ALA A 697 12.48 -44.57 -17.29
N LEU A 698 12.89 -43.28 -17.28
CA LEU A 698 12.40 -42.33 -18.26
C LEU A 698 13.10 -42.50 -19.61
N PRO A 699 12.38 -42.41 -20.76
CA PRO A 699 12.99 -42.42 -22.08
C PRO A 699 13.88 -41.18 -22.27
N ALA A 700 14.65 -41.12 -23.38
CA ALA A 700 15.48 -39.96 -23.69
C ALA A 700 14.65 -38.66 -23.78
N ALA A 701 15.29 -37.53 -23.49
CA ALA A 701 14.68 -36.22 -23.66
C ALA A 701 14.20 -36.03 -25.14
N GLY A 702 13.03 -35.41 -25.29
CA GLY A 702 12.40 -35.21 -26.60
C GLY A 702 11.63 -36.43 -27.16
N THR A 703 11.55 -37.53 -26.44
CA THR A 703 10.69 -38.66 -26.82
C THR A 703 9.23 -38.22 -26.82
N ALA A 704 8.53 -38.41 -27.95
CA ALA A 704 7.10 -38.08 -28.04
C ALA A 704 6.25 -38.93 -27.08
N PRO A 705 5.26 -38.35 -26.42
CA PRO A 705 4.36 -39.09 -25.52
C PRO A 705 3.48 -40.07 -26.33
N GLU A 706 3.23 -41.24 -25.75
CA GLU A 706 2.42 -42.29 -26.33
C GLU A 706 0.92 -42.03 -26.15
N GLU A 707 0.07 -42.45 -27.11
CA GLU A 707 -1.41 -42.32 -27.02
C GLU A 707 -2.01 -43.00 -25.77
N THR A 708 -1.42 -44.12 -25.35
CA THR A 708 -1.85 -44.83 -24.13
C THR A 708 -1.63 -44.03 -22.84
N GLY A 709 -0.85 -42.93 -22.89
CA GLY A 709 -0.61 -41.99 -21.81
C GLY A 709 -1.67 -40.87 -21.68
N LYS A 710 -2.75 -40.90 -22.45
CA LYS A 710 -3.70 -39.81 -22.62
C LYS A 710 -4.26 -39.26 -21.29
N ALA A 711 -4.51 -40.11 -20.29
CA ALA A 711 -5.04 -39.70 -18.99
C ALA A 711 -4.04 -38.76 -18.24
N LEU A 712 -2.77 -39.15 -18.17
CA LEU A 712 -1.73 -38.32 -17.53
C LEU A 712 -1.47 -37.04 -18.34
N ARG A 713 -1.42 -37.14 -19.67
CA ARG A 713 -1.29 -35.96 -20.55
C ARG A 713 -2.43 -34.96 -20.35
N ARG A 714 -3.67 -35.42 -20.22
CA ARG A 714 -4.81 -34.55 -19.88
C ARG A 714 -4.62 -33.84 -18.53
N ALA A 715 -4.16 -34.57 -17.52
CA ALA A 715 -3.84 -33.96 -16.21
C ALA A 715 -2.73 -32.92 -16.34
N THR A 716 -1.70 -33.20 -17.16
CA THR A 716 -0.59 -32.27 -17.44
C THR A 716 -1.10 -30.99 -18.12
N HIS A 717 -1.87 -31.10 -19.19
CA HIS A 717 -2.36 -29.92 -19.92
C HIS A 717 -3.43 -29.16 -19.16
N ARG A 718 -4.24 -29.83 -18.33
CA ARG A 718 -5.14 -29.15 -17.38
C ARG A 718 -4.34 -28.35 -16.33
N ALA A 719 -3.23 -28.90 -15.82
CA ALA A 719 -2.35 -28.16 -14.89
C ALA A 719 -1.76 -26.94 -15.57
N ILE A 720 -1.26 -27.05 -16.83
CA ILE A 720 -0.76 -25.89 -17.59
C ILE A 720 -1.85 -24.82 -17.68
N ALA A 721 -3.05 -25.15 -18.10
CA ALA A 721 -4.14 -24.20 -18.29
C ALA A 721 -4.55 -23.51 -16.97
N THR A 722 -4.75 -24.30 -15.89
CA THR A 722 -5.25 -23.76 -14.63
C THR A 722 -4.20 -23.02 -13.82
N VAL A 723 -2.93 -23.40 -13.88
CA VAL A 723 -1.83 -22.64 -13.28
C VAL A 723 -1.61 -21.33 -14.02
N THR A 724 -1.68 -21.35 -15.38
CA THR A 724 -1.63 -20.14 -16.18
C THR A 724 -2.71 -19.14 -15.79
N GLU A 725 -3.96 -19.57 -15.73
CA GLU A 725 -5.10 -18.73 -15.31
C GLU A 725 -4.90 -18.16 -13.90
N ALA A 726 -4.43 -18.98 -12.97
CA ALA A 726 -4.20 -18.56 -11.60
C ALA A 726 -3.07 -17.50 -11.49
N LEU A 727 -2.00 -17.63 -12.28
CA LEU A 727 -0.91 -16.63 -12.32
C LEU A 727 -1.36 -15.32 -12.99
N GLU A 728 -2.16 -15.38 -14.05
CA GLU A 728 -2.69 -14.18 -14.71
C GLU A 728 -3.64 -13.38 -13.79
N THR A 729 -4.35 -14.05 -12.92
CA THR A 729 -5.33 -13.44 -12.00
C THR A 729 -4.77 -13.19 -10.59
N PHE A 730 -3.47 -13.36 -10.36
CA PHE A 730 -2.81 -13.22 -9.06
C PHE A 730 -3.36 -14.17 -7.97
N ALA A 731 -4.04 -15.24 -8.36
CA ALA A 731 -4.54 -16.28 -7.45
C ALA A 731 -3.44 -17.30 -7.13
N PHE A 732 -2.32 -16.87 -6.55
CA PHE A 732 -1.12 -17.70 -6.37
C PHE A 732 -1.39 -18.93 -5.47
N ASN A 733 -2.23 -18.79 -4.45
CA ASN A 733 -2.65 -19.92 -3.61
C ASN A 733 -3.43 -20.99 -4.43
N VAL A 734 -4.18 -20.57 -5.45
CA VAL A 734 -4.82 -21.51 -6.38
C VAL A 734 -3.78 -22.18 -7.26
N ALA A 735 -2.79 -21.45 -7.78
CA ALA A 735 -1.68 -22.05 -8.55
C ALA A 735 -0.95 -23.11 -7.73
N VAL A 736 -0.65 -22.82 -6.46
CA VAL A 736 -0.05 -23.78 -5.51
C VAL A 736 -0.94 -25.01 -5.34
N ALA A 737 -2.25 -24.85 -5.12
CA ALA A 737 -3.18 -25.98 -4.98
C ALA A 737 -3.21 -26.85 -6.25
N ARG A 738 -3.21 -26.24 -7.46
CA ARG A 738 -3.17 -26.98 -8.74
C ARG A 738 -1.87 -27.76 -8.92
N LEU A 739 -0.75 -27.25 -8.42
CA LEU A 739 0.52 -27.99 -8.46
C LEU A 739 0.56 -29.16 -7.47
N TYR A 740 -0.08 -29.05 -6.30
CA TYR A 740 -0.31 -30.20 -5.40
C TYR A 740 -1.15 -31.28 -6.08
N GLU A 741 -2.28 -30.88 -6.71
CA GLU A 741 -3.16 -31.80 -7.46
C GLU A 741 -2.39 -32.47 -8.60
N PHE A 742 -1.59 -31.72 -9.33
CA PHE A 742 -0.80 -32.24 -10.44
C PHE A 742 0.28 -33.25 -9.97
N ALA A 743 1.00 -32.95 -8.90
CA ALA A 743 1.96 -33.89 -8.31
C ALA A 743 1.26 -35.18 -7.85
N ASN A 744 0.05 -35.10 -7.28
CA ASN A 744 -0.77 -36.27 -6.90
C ASN A 744 -1.16 -37.09 -8.14
N ALA A 745 -1.57 -36.44 -9.24
CA ALA A 745 -1.93 -37.12 -10.48
C ALA A 745 -0.74 -37.86 -11.11
N ILE A 746 0.46 -37.26 -11.07
CA ILE A 746 1.70 -37.91 -11.53
C ILE A 746 1.99 -39.18 -10.73
N GLU A 747 1.95 -39.11 -9.38
CA GLU A 747 2.23 -40.27 -8.52
C GLU A 747 1.16 -41.37 -8.66
N ALA A 748 -0.12 -41.01 -8.88
CA ALA A 748 -1.18 -41.98 -9.12
C ALA A 748 -1.02 -42.72 -10.47
N ALA A 749 -0.39 -42.10 -11.46
CA ALA A 749 -0.24 -42.66 -12.80
C ALA A 749 0.97 -43.59 -12.91
N LYS A 750 1.04 -44.60 -12.01
CA LYS A 750 2.18 -45.57 -11.93
C LYS A 750 2.46 -46.30 -13.24
N ASP A 751 1.38 -46.70 -13.91
CA ASP A 751 1.43 -47.51 -15.15
C ASP A 751 1.42 -46.67 -16.42
N ALA A 752 1.49 -45.33 -16.29
CA ALA A 752 1.57 -44.47 -17.48
C ALA A 752 2.84 -44.68 -18.26
N PRO A 753 2.83 -44.57 -19.60
CA PRO A 753 4.00 -44.69 -20.47
C PRO A 753 5.09 -43.69 -20.11
N GLY A 754 6.34 -44.05 -20.40
CA GLY A 754 7.52 -43.25 -20.05
C GLY A 754 7.52 -41.86 -20.69
N GLY A 755 7.11 -41.73 -21.95
CA GLY A 755 7.03 -40.43 -22.62
C GLY A 755 6.02 -39.49 -21.99
N ALA A 756 4.82 -39.98 -21.61
CA ALA A 756 3.84 -39.19 -20.90
C ALA A 756 4.30 -38.78 -19.49
N LYS A 757 5.04 -39.64 -18.78
CA LYS A 757 5.65 -39.33 -17.49
C LYS A 757 6.73 -38.25 -17.67
N ARG A 758 7.58 -38.33 -18.66
CA ARG A 758 8.62 -37.34 -18.96
C ARG A 758 7.99 -35.96 -19.20
N GLU A 759 7.00 -35.90 -20.10
CA GLU A 759 6.22 -34.66 -20.33
C GLU A 759 5.68 -34.08 -19.01
N ALA A 760 5.07 -34.91 -18.17
CA ALA A 760 4.49 -34.46 -16.90
C ALA A 760 5.53 -33.91 -15.93
N PHE A 761 6.70 -34.56 -15.76
CA PHE A 761 7.75 -34.07 -14.89
C PHE A 761 8.44 -32.79 -15.42
N GLU A 762 8.67 -32.70 -16.72
CA GLU A 762 9.18 -31.50 -17.36
C GLU A 762 8.21 -30.31 -17.16
N MET A 763 6.90 -30.54 -17.30
CA MET A 763 5.90 -29.51 -17.05
C MET A 763 5.78 -29.15 -15.57
N LEU A 764 5.92 -30.13 -14.65
CA LEU A 764 5.93 -29.83 -13.21
C LEU A 764 7.10 -28.89 -12.85
N ALA A 765 8.30 -29.12 -13.38
CA ALA A 765 9.45 -28.24 -13.18
C ALA A 765 9.16 -26.84 -13.71
N ARG A 766 8.71 -26.69 -14.97
CA ARG A 766 8.45 -25.41 -15.63
C ARG A 766 7.33 -24.62 -14.94
N LEU A 767 6.21 -25.28 -14.56
CA LEU A 767 5.08 -24.62 -13.93
C LEU A 767 5.39 -24.17 -12.49
N SER A 768 6.27 -24.89 -11.77
CA SER A 768 6.68 -24.53 -10.41
C SER A 768 7.77 -23.44 -10.37
N ALA A 769 8.47 -23.18 -11.47
CA ALA A 769 9.63 -22.30 -11.54
C ALA A 769 9.37 -20.86 -11.03
N PRO A 770 8.24 -20.19 -11.30
CA PRO A 770 8.00 -18.88 -10.73
C PRO A 770 7.95 -18.87 -9.20
N MET A 771 7.50 -19.97 -8.58
CA MET A 771 7.25 -20.09 -7.14
C MET A 771 8.40 -20.77 -6.40
N MET A 772 9.05 -21.77 -7.00
CA MET A 772 10.17 -22.54 -6.45
C MET A 772 11.33 -22.62 -7.46
N PRO A 773 11.98 -21.47 -7.78
CA PRO A 773 12.92 -21.40 -8.92
C PRO A 773 14.15 -22.31 -8.77
N HIS A 774 14.70 -22.45 -7.57
CA HIS A 774 15.91 -23.27 -7.39
C HIS A 774 15.60 -24.76 -7.52
N LEU A 775 14.50 -25.23 -6.94
CA LEU A 775 14.05 -26.61 -7.08
C LEU A 775 13.72 -26.94 -8.53
N ALA A 776 13.08 -25.99 -9.24
CA ALA A 776 12.74 -26.14 -10.65
C ALA A 776 14.00 -26.32 -11.52
N GLU A 777 15.02 -25.50 -11.32
CA GLU A 777 16.32 -25.64 -12.03
C GLU A 777 17.01 -26.97 -11.68
N GLU A 778 17.03 -27.38 -10.40
CA GLU A 778 17.65 -28.63 -9.99
C GLU A 778 16.94 -29.83 -10.61
N VAL A 779 15.61 -29.86 -10.59
CA VAL A 779 14.78 -30.90 -11.22
C VAL A 779 14.99 -30.92 -12.74
N TRP A 780 14.98 -29.72 -13.38
CA TRP A 780 15.21 -29.60 -14.82
C TRP A 780 16.59 -30.16 -15.24
N SER A 781 17.64 -29.83 -14.50
CA SER A 781 18.98 -30.30 -14.77
C SER A 781 19.13 -31.83 -14.66
N LEU A 782 18.31 -32.49 -13.82
CA LEU A 782 18.23 -33.95 -13.74
C LEU A 782 17.46 -34.55 -14.93
N LEU A 783 16.37 -33.91 -15.35
CA LEU A 783 15.54 -34.35 -16.47
C LEU A 783 16.21 -34.10 -17.82
N ARG A 784 17.01 -33.04 -17.94
CA ARG A 784 17.66 -32.58 -19.17
C ARG A 784 19.15 -32.30 -18.98
N PRO A 785 19.98 -33.31 -18.62
CA PRO A 785 21.38 -33.07 -18.23
C PRO A 785 22.24 -32.50 -19.36
N ASP A 786 21.90 -32.78 -20.62
CA ASP A 786 22.66 -32.39 -21.81
C ASP A 786 22.14 -31.10 -22.48
N ASP A 787 21.00 -30.54 -22.03
CA ASP A 787 20.37 -29.39 -22.68
C ASP A 787 21.11 -28.07 -22.38
N GLY A 788 21.69 -27.96 -21.20
CA GLY A 788 22.39 -26.76 -20.75
C GLY A 788 21.49 -25.50 -20.60
N ALA A 789 20.20 -25.56 -20.95
CA ALA A 789 19.24 -24.46 -20.78
C ALA A 789 18.80 -24.35 -19.33
N LEU A 790 18.63 -23.11 -18.85
CA LEU A 790 18.00 -22.83 -17.55
C LEU A 790 16.49 -22.70 -17.71
N VAL A 791 15.75 -23.16 -16.72
CA VAL A 791 14.27 -22.99 -16.71
C VAL A 791 13.91 -21.50 -16.78
N ALA A 792 14.72 -20.64 -16.18
CA ALA A 792 14.56 -19.18 -16.22
C ALA A 792 14.59 -18.59 -17.64
N GLU A 793 15.16 -19.32 -18.62
CA GLU A 793 15.28 -18.89 -20.03
C GLU A 793 14.22 -19.53 -20.95
N LEU A 794 13.45 -20.50 -20.42
CA LEU A 794 12.47 -21.24 -21.22
C LEU A 794 11.15 -20.47 -21.38
N PRO A 795 10.50 -20.60 -22.55
CA PRO A 795 9.16 -20.04 -22.74
C PRO A 795 8.15 -20.77 -21.88
N TRP A 796 7.07 -20.08 -21.48
CA TRP A 796 5.97 -20.70 -20.72
C TRP A 796 5.28 -21.79 -21.56
N PRO A 797 4.93 -22.94 -20.95
CA PRO A 797 4.30 -24.03 -21.71
C PRO A 797 2.86 -23.68 -22.10
N GLU A 798 2.45 -24.14 -23.29
CA GLU A 798 1.09 -23.97 -23.79
C GLU A 798 0.27 -25.26 -23.63
N ALA A 799 -0.99 -25.11 -23.24
CA ALA A 799 -1.88 -26.25 -23.14
C ALA A 799 -2.42 -26.67 -24.50
N ASP A 800 -2.38 -27.97 -24.80
CA ASP A 800 -3.02 -28.53 -25.98
C ASP A 800 -4.55 -28.55 -25.78
N ALA A 801 -5.25 -27.74 -26.57
CA ALA A 801 -6.69 -27.61 -26.53
C ALA A 801 -7.44 -28.95 -26.72
N ALA A 802 -6.89 -29.88 -27.51
CA ALA A 802 -7.49 -31.20 -27.73
C ALA A 802 -7.48 -32.08 -26.46
N LEU A 803 -6.49 -31.88 -25.59
CA LEU A 803 -6.38 -32.58 -24.31
C LEU A 803 -7.21 -31.93 -23.20
N LEU A 804 -7.66 -30.70 -23.39
CA LEU A 804 -8.56 -30.01 -22.44
C LEU A 804 -10.03 -30.36 -22.62
N VAL A 805 -10.41 -30.91 -23.77
CA VAL A 805 -11.80 -31.34 -23.99
C VAL A 805 -12.14 -32.47 -22.99
N ALA A 806 -13.09 -32.22 -22.11
CA ALA A 806 -13.59 -33.21 -21.20
C ALA A 806 -14.34 -34.30 -21.97
N GLU A 807 -13.92 -35.56 -21.84
CA GLU A 807 -14.64 -36.71 -22.38
C GLU A 807 -15.74 -37.18 -21.45
N SER A 808 -15.62 -36.89 -20.17
CA SER A 808 -16.59 -37.23 -19.14
C SER A 808 -16.87 -36.03 -18.24
N VAL A 809 -18.01 -36.05 -17.59
CA VAL A 809 -18.43 -35.08 -16.57
C VAL A 809 -18.83 -35.83 -15.31
N THR A 810 -18.35 -35.33 -14.16
CA THR A 810 -18.75 -35.86 -12.85
C THR A 810 -20.02 -35.15 -12.40
N LEU A 811 -21.08 -35.94 -12.19
CA LEU A 811 -22.37 -35.43 -11.69
C LEU A 811 -22.60 -35.89 -10.24
N ALA A 812 -23.00 -34.96 -9.39
CA ALA A 812 -23.47 -35.29 -8.05
C ALA A 812 -24.81 -36.02 -8.13
N VAL A 813 -24.96 -37.15 -7.43
CA VAL A 813 -26.22 -37.89 -7.37
C VAL A 813 -26.89 -37.71 -6.02
N GLN A 814 -28.09 -37.19 -6.06
CA GLN A 814 -28.92 -36.90 -4.89
C GLN A 814 -30.19 -37.78 -4.85
N VAL A 815 -30.64 -38.09 -3.65
CA VAL A 815 -31.97 -38.64 -3.39
C VAL A 815 -32.66 -37.72 -2.38
N LEU A 816 -33.80 -37.14 -2.79
CA LEU A 816 -34.54 -36.12 -2.02
C LEU A 816 -33.62 -34.93 -1.61
N GLY A 817 -32.75 -34.46 -2.54
CA GLY A 817 -31.86 -33.36 -2.32
C GLY A 817 -30.61 -33.63 -1.46
N LYS A 818 -30.47 -34.88 -0.93
CA LYS A 818 -29.28 -35.29 -0.16
C LYS A 818 -28.28 -36.01 -1.05
N LEU A 819 -27.03 -35.56 -1.09
CA LEU A 819 -25.94 -36.21 -1.82
C LEU A 819 -25.77 -37.66 -1.34
N ARG A 820 -25.71 -38.60 -2.29
CA ARG A 820 -25.53 -40.03 -2.05
C ARG A 820 -24.29 -40.61 -2.71
N SER A 821 -23.98 -40.15 -3.92
CA SER A 821 -22.82 -40.59 -4.69
C SER A 821 -22.45 -39.52 -5.72
N THR A 822 -21.35 -39.76 -6.45
CA THR A 822 -21.01 -39.07 -7.68
C THR A 822 -20.83 -40.10 -8.79
N ILE A 823 -21.27 -39.77 -10.00
CA ILE A 823 -21.05 -40.61 -11.20
C ILE A 823 -20.22 -39.86 -12.22
N GLU A 824 -19.41 -40.59 -12.96
CA GLU A 824 -18.71 -40.09 -14.12
C GLU A 824 -19.37 -40.60 -15.39
N VAL A 825 -19.84 -39.69 -16.23
CA VAL A 825 -20.54 -40.02 -17.49
C VAL A 825 -19.90 -39.29 -18.66
N PRO A 826 -19.89 -39.89 -19.88
CA PRO A 826 -19.41 -39.21 -21.07
C PRO A 826 -20.12 -37.87 -21.30
N VAL A 827 -19.36 -36.85 -21.77
CA VAL A 827 -19.95 -35.58 -22.20
C VAL A 827 -20.89 -35.84 -23.38
N GLY A 828 -22.16 -35.40 -23.25
CA GLY A 828 -23.19 -35.66 -24.25
C GLY A 828 -23.90 -37.03 -24.08
N ALA A 829 -23.66 -37.71 -22.95
CA ALA A 829 -24.46 -38.91 -22.61
C ALA A 829 -25.97 -38.55 -22.56
N SER A 830 -26.80 -39.47 -23.02
CA SER A 830 -28.26 -39.26 -22.96
C SER A 830 -28.76 -39.24 -21.50
N GLU A 831 -29.83 -38.53 -21.24
CA GLU A 831 -30.42 -38.49 -19.88
C GLU A 831 -30.75 -39.91 -19.35
N GLU A 832 -31.16 -40.84 -20.26
CA GLU A 832 -31.41 -42.22 -19.87
C GLU A 832 -30.11 -42.90 -19.40
N ALA A 833 -29.00 -42.72 -20.10
CA ALA A 833 -27.70 -43.26 -19.72
C ALA A 833 -27.19 -42.67 -18.38
N ILE A 834 -27.38 -41.37 -18.18
CA ILE A 834 -27.03 -40.67 -16.95
C ILE A 834 -27.84 -41.21 -15.76
N PHE A 835 -29.16 -41.34 -15.92
CA PHE A 835 -30.00 -41.88 -14.87
C PHE A 835 -29.71 -43.37 -14.58
N ALA A 836 -29.45 -44.16 -15.61
CA ALA A 836 -29.07 -45.56 -15.45
C ALA A 836 -27.76 -45.72 -14.66
N ALA A 837 -26.73 -44.91 -14.99
CA ALA A 837 -25.46 -44.87 -14.27
C ALA A 837 -25.67 -44.45 -12.81
N ALA A 838 -26.51 -43.43 -12.55
CA ALA A 838 -26.81 -42.95 -11.21
C ALA A 838 -27.59 -44.01 -10.37
N GLU A 839 -28.51 -44.71 -10.98
CA GLU A 839 -29.30 -45.79 -10.32
C GLU A 839 -28.46 -47.05 -10.04
N ALA A 840 -27.37 -47.26 -10.84
CA ALA A 840 -26.45 -48.37 -10.63
C ALA A 840 -25.55 -48.22 -9.39
N GLU A 841 -25.37 -47.01 -8.90
CA GLU A 841 -24.54 -46.68 -7.73
C GLU A 841 -25.10 -47.33 -6.44
N GLU A 842 -24.26 -48.04 -5.67
CA GLU A 842 -24.68 -48.79 -4.49
C GLU A 842 -25.34 -47.89 -3.42
N ASN A 843 -24.75 -46.73 -3.14
CA ASN A 843 -25.30 -45.80 -2.15
C ASN A 843 -26.63 -45.18 -2.60
N VAL A 844 -26.81 -44.99 -3.87
CA VAL A 844 -28.05 -44.48 -4.46
C VAL A 844 -29.11 -45.56 -4.41
N ARG A 845 -28.79 -46.79 -4.83
CA ARG A 845 -29.72 -47.97 -4.71
C ARG A 845 -30.19 -48.17 -3.28
N ARG A 846 -29.27 -48.13 -2.30
CA ARG A 846 -29.59 -48.24 -0.87
C ARG A 846 -30.53 -47.10 -0.40
N ALA A 847 -30.35 -45.87 -0.90
CA ALA A 847 -31.19 -44.73 -0.56
C ALA A 847 -32.56 -44.75 -1.24
N LEU A 848 -32.68 -45.34 -2.43
CA LEU A 848 -33.94 -45.55 -3.14
C LEU A 848 -34.76 -46.69 -2.49
N GLY A 849 -34.11 -47.81 -2.11
CA GLY A 849 -34.77 -49.00 -1.59
C GLY A 849 -35.86 -49.49 -2.56
N ASP A 850 -36.99 -49.98 -2.00
CA ASP A 850 -38.14 -50.48 -2.79
C ASP A 850 -39.12 -49.33 -3.19
N LYS A 851 -38.72 -48.07 -3.03
CA LYS A 851 -39.61 -46.92 -3.30
C LYS A 851 -39.65 -46.59 -4.79
N THR A 852 -40.83 -46.26 -5.28
CA THR A 852 -41.01 -45.83 -6.67
C THR A 852 -40.47 -44.42 -6.88
N ILE A 853 -39.61 -44.21 -7.88
CA ILE A 853 -39.11 -42.91 -8.30
C ILE A 853 -40.28 -42.13 -8.95
N LYS A 854 -40.71 -41.05 -8.30
CA LYS A 854 -41.76 -40.17 -8.83
C LYS A 854 -41.23 -39.17 -9.86
N LYS A 855 -40.01 -38.72 -9.68
CA LYS A 855 -39.41 -37.74 -10.61
C LYS A 855 -37.88 -37.89 -10.68
N ARG A 856 -37.37 -37.88 -11.90
CA ARG A 856 -35.94 -37.77 -12.20
C ARG A 856 -35.64 -36.36 -12.63
N ILE A 857 -34.61 -35.73 -12.04
CA ILE A 857 -34.19 -34.36 -12.35
C ILE A 857 -32.73 -34.40 -12.73
N HIS A 858 -32.41 -33.92 -13.91
CA HIS A 858 -31.04 -33.76 -14.38
C HIS A 858 -30.79 -32.26 -14.63
N VAL A 859 -29.74 -31.74 -13.99
CA VAL A 859 -29.20 -30.41 -14.29
C VAL A 859 -27.87 -30.65 -15.00
N PRO A 860 -27.75 -30.31 -16.29
CA PRO A 860 -26.56 -30.58 -17.08
C PRO A 860 -25.29 -30.09 -16.42
N GLY A 861 -24.27 -30.95 -16.39
CA GLY A 861 -22.95 -30.64 -15.81
C GLY A 861 -22.91 -30.49 -14.28
N ARG A 862 -24.04 -30.71 -13.53
CA ARG A 862 -24.09 -30.44 -12.09
C ARG A 862 -24.61 -31.58 -11.23
N VAL A 863 -25.85 -31.99 -11.46
CA VAL A 863 -26.51 -32.88 -10.50
C VAL A 863 -27.61 -33.74 -11.14
N VAL A 864 -27.70 -34.94 -10.67
CA VAL A 864 -28.86 -35.84 -10.83
C VAL A 864 -29.56 -35.99 -9.50
N ASN A 865 -30.88 -35.79 -9.47
CA ASN A 865 -31.66 -35.94 -8.22
C ASN A 865 -32.92 -36.82 -8.43
N PHE A 866 -33.10 -37.80 -7.56
CA PHE A 866 -34.25 -38.67 -7.54
C PHE A 866 -35.23 -38.24 -6.47
N VAL A 867 -36.47 -38.04 -6.86
CA VAL A 867 -37.59 -37.76 -5.94
C VAL A 867 -38.41 -39.05 -5.81
N ILE A 868 -38.49 -39.60 -4.62
CA ILE A 868 -39.17 -40.87 -4.29
C ILE A 868 -40.44 -40.64 -3.50
#